data_e60f2928d5ffab123e52f4cbd1c12e27
#
_entry.id   e60f2928d5ffab123e52f4cbd1c12e27
#
_cell.length_a   1.000
_cell.length_b   1.000
_cell.length_c   1.000
_cell.angle_alpha   90.00
_cell.angle_beta   90.00
_cell.angle_gamma   90.00
#
_symmetry.space_group_name_H-M   'P 1'
#
loop_
_entity.id
_entity.type
_entity.pdbx_description
1 polymer ?
#
loop_
_entity_poly.entity_id
_entity_poly.type
_entity_poly.pdbx_seq_one_letter_code
_entity_poly.pdbx_strand_id
1 'polypeptide(L)'
;MKQISIRSAAAWLACLALSVTMTPMAAGAKEETVSASAAGTTPSAYQQYRADLDLPLASDRHELAAETAQTVEGGTPDNGALLIGDTGKLIWKVTVPKAALYSVGLKYASPQGSVNPIECVLRLNGALPFEGMQSIALGRHWKNDPNDMNGGAFKSDRAGNQNAPAQIPDTAMRTVWIEDTASTYPTPYLQQGENTIEVSFIRGGVRLKGLVLSTVDNLEAVTYEEYRRAHNGPDYKGDTLVVEGESASLKSSSAIVPENDRSSPAVSPSSPTLIKLNTIGGSCGTPGDWIEWTVNTAQAGWYSLGIKFRQNLVSGMFSTRVLTINGKVPFEEMRRLEFSYQNNWQGRVLADENGEAYRFYLEKGANTIRLQVASGRAAGLFERANASVEALNVAYRRIVMLTSTSPDPLRNYRIDATLPEVMETFRQQKAFLTAISQDILAIVGEKGSANTILDNLAQQLQSFIDKPITIPSRLEAFQQNIAALASWYYDMVWFPLSIDYLTLSAPEQGTPEEMQNVNASFFDKLAYEVLAFIGSFTTDYTSVAGEAEETGDPLVVWVNNSRFQSSLIKKMADAAFTPRTGIPVSIRITSIGTGVSPMLLATAAGTSARTRHDFYKVIFCLAFFDPLDQTSGIAKTTDYGSSY
;
A
#
# COMPACT_ATOMS: atom_id res chain seq x y z
N MET A 1 -0.23 -21.52 27.82
CA MET A 1 0.36 -20.18 27.67
C MET A 1 0.09 -19.72 26.25
N LYS A 2 -0.79 -18.75 26.10
CA LYS A 2 -1.23 -18.25 24.78
C LYS A 2 -0.17 -17.32 24.21
N GLN A 3 0.21 -17.57 22.97
CA GLN A 3 1.12 -16.73 22.17
C GLN A 3 0.48 -15.34 21.98
N ILE A 4 1.13 -14.31 22.51
CA ILE A 4 0.84 -12.92 22.16
C ILE A 4 1.75 -12.62 20.97
N SER A 5 1.18 -12.44 19.79
CA SER A 5 1.95 -12.07 18.61
C SER A 5 2.48 -10.64 18.76
N ILE A 6 3.67 -10.38 18.27
CA ILE A 6 4.31 -9.04 18.26
C ILE A 6 3.44 -7.99 17.56
N ARG A 7 2.54 -8.41 16.66
CA ARG A 7 1.53 -7.57 16.01
C ARG A 7 0.54 -6.95 17.00
N SER A 8 0.20 -7.64 18.10
CA SER A 8 -0.65 -7.10 19.16
C SER A 8 0.01 -5.95 19.92
N ALA A 9 1.33 -5.95 20.07
CA ALA A 9 2.06 -4.89 20.76
C ALA A 9 2.14 -3.60 19.90
N ALA A 10 2.21 -3.73 18.57
CA ALA A 10 2.19 -2.59 17.66
C ALA A 10 0.81 -1.90 17.63
N ALA A 11 -0.29 -2.67 17.71
CA ALA A 11 -1.64 -2.12 17.82
C ALA A 11 -1.85 -1.35 19.13
N TRP A 12 -1.26 -1.81 20.23
CA TRP A 12 -1.27 -1.09 21.50
C TRP A 12 -0.55 0.26 21.46
N LEU A 13 0.59 0.33 20.77
CA LEU A 13 1.35 1.55 20.59
C LEU A 13 0.64 2.56 19.68
N ALA A 14 -0.04 2.09 18.62
CA ALA A 14 -0.83 2.95 17.75
C ALA A 14 -2.04 3.57 18.46
N CYS A 15 -2.72 2.81 19.32
CA CYS A 15 -3.81 3.32 20.16
C CYS A 15 -3.34 4.33 21.24
N LEU A 16 -2.11 4.17 21.76
CA LEU A 16 -1.53 5.12 22.71
C LEU A 16 -1.01 6.40 22.02
N ALA A 17 -0.47 6.31 20.81
CA ALA A 17 0.02 7.47 20.06
C ALA A 17 -1.10 8.42 19.63
N LEU A 18 -2.28 7.90 19.30
CA LEU A 18 -3.47 8.70 18.97
C LEU A 18 -4.08 9.44 20.18
N SER A 19 -3.74 9.04 21.41
CA SER A 19 -4.29 9.66 22.62
C SER A 19 -3.48 10.85 23.17
N VAL A 20 -2.30 11.15 22.61
CA VAL A 20 -1.35 12.16 23.18
C VAL A 20 -1.35 13.50 22.43
N THR A 21 -2.02 13.64 21.28
CA THR A 21 -1.93 14.87 20.47
C THR A 21 -3.20 15.70 20.35
N MET A 22 -4.10 15.68 21.35
CA MET A 22 -5.21 16.66 21.39
C MET A 22 -5.00 17.70 22.49
N THR A 23 -4.51 18.87 22.10
CA THR A 23 -4.65 20.11 22.88
C THR A 23 -6.11 20.59 22.87
N PRO A 24 -6.68 21.06 24.00
CA PRO A 24 -8.06 21.54 24.01
C PRO A 24 -8.13 22.96 23.42
N MET A 25 -8.71 23.13 22.27
CA MET A 25 -9.26 24.41 21.85
C MET A 25 -10.73 24.49 22.27
N ALA A 26 -10.99 25.35 23.24
CA ALA A 26 -12.34 25.73 23.61
C ALA A 26 -12.89 26.72 22.60
N ALA A 27 -13.94 26.35 21.89
CA ALA A 27 -14.84 27.28 21.22
C ALA A 27 -16.24 26.66 21.18
N GLY A 28 -17.21 27.38 21.68
CA GLY A 28 -18.59 26.96 21.79
C GLY A 28 -19.23 26.71 20.42
N ALA A 29 -19.75 25.51 20.23
CA ALA A 29 -20.63 25.17 19.13
C ALA A 29 -22.03 24.89 19.68
N LYS A 30 -23.02 25.50 19.06
CA LYS A 30 -24.45 25.28 19.31
C LYS A 30 -24.80 23.82 19.01
N GLU A 31 -25.55 23.20 19.91
CA GLU A 31 -26.21 21.93 19.64
C GLU A 31 -27.24 22.08 18.53
N GLU A 32 -26.94 21.55 17.36
CA GLU A 32 -27.96 21.19 16.38
C GLU A 32 -28.34 19.72 16.58
N THR A 33 -29.61 19.52 16.90
CA THR A 33 -30.24 18.21 17.00
C THR A 33 -30.29 17.58 15.60
N VAL A 34 -29.40 16.61 15.34
CA VAL A 34 -29.46 15.80 14.12
C VAL A 34 -30.53 14.74 14.28
N SER A 35 -31.60 14.87 13.53
CA SER A 35 -32.67 13.89 13.36
C SER A 35 -32.08 12.59 12.79
N ALA A 36 -32.41 11.47 13.43
CA ALA A 36 -32.03 10.12 12.97
C ALA A 36 -32.69 9.82 11.61
N SER A 37 -31.94 9.96 10.55
CA SER A 37 -32.27 9.47 9.20
C SER A 37 -31.59 8.11 8.98
N ALA A 38 -32.34 7.21 8.34
CA ALA A 38 -32.05 5.83 7.98
C ALA A 38 -30.57 5.44 7.83
N ALA A 39 -30.25 4.21 8.24
CA ALA A 39 -28.95 3.55 8.18
C ALA A 39 -28.21 3.72 6.82
N GLY A 40 -27.56 4.86 6.65
CA GLY A 40 -26.69 5.18 5.54
C GLY A 40 -25.27 5.43 6.07
N THR A 41 -24.27 4.93 5.39
CA THR A 41 -22.88 5.35 5.56
C THR A 41 -22.82 6.87 5.62
N THR A 42 -22.10 7.43 6.59
CA THR A 42 -21.80 8.88 6.57
C THR A 42 -21.03 9.12 5.26
N PRO A 43 -21.55 9.93 4.33
CA PRO A 43 -20.85 10.18 3.08
C PRO A 43 -19.49 10.82 3.36
N SER A 44 -18.46 10.49 2.58
CA SER A 44 -17.18 11.17 2.68
C SER A 44 -17.37 12.69 2.46
N ALA A 45 -16.43 13.50 2.96
CA ALA A 45 -16.46 14.96 2.75
C ALA A 45 -16.59 15.33 1.25
N TYR A 46 -15.98 14.52 0.36
CA TYR A 46 -16.13 14.71 -1.08
C TYR A 46 -17.53 14.29 -1.58
N GLN A 47 -18.09 13.18 -1.10
CA GLN A 47 -19.44 12.75 -1.48
C GLN A 47 -20.50 13.76 -1.04
N GLN A 48 -20.37 14.34 0.16
CA GLN A 48 -21.22 15.44 0.63
C GLN A 48 -21.08 16.66 -0.27
N TYR A 49 -19.84 17.11 -0.51
CA TYR A 49 -19.55 18.22 -1.43
C TYR A 49 -20.16 17.99 -2.82
N ARG A 50 -20.07 16.76 -3.33
CA ARG A 50 -20.55 16.40 -4.66
C ARG A 50 -22.08 16.33 -4.74
N ALA A 51 -22.75 15.87 -3.67
CA ALA A 51 -24.20 15.76 -3.61
C ALA A 51 -24.91 17.13 -3.67
N ASP A 52 -24.25 18.18 -3.19
CA ASP A 52 -24.78 19.54 -3.19
C ASP A 52 -24.61 20.27 -4.54
N LEU A 53 -23.89 19.64 -5.49
CA LEU A 53 -23.54 20.24 -6.77
C LEU A 53 -24.15 19.47 -7.94
N ASP A 54 -25.24 19.99 -8.49
CA ASP A 54 -25.85 19.51 -9.76
C ASP A 54 -25.23 20.26 -10.96
N LEU A 55 -23.97 19.92 -11.27
CA LEU A 55 -23.19 20.55 -12.32
C LEU A 55 -22.57 19.51 -13.26
N PRO A 56 -22.45 19.86 -14.56
CA PRO A 56 -21.80 18.96 -15.52
C PRO A 56 -20.28 18.89 -15.28
N LEU A 57 -19.69 17.78 -15.73
CA LEU A 57 -18.25 17.67 -15.86
C LEU A 57 -17.76 18.64 -16.96
N ALA A 58 -16.55 19.15 -16.80
CA ALA A 58 -15.93 20.04 -17.76
C ALA A 58 -15.73 19.35 -19.12
N SER A 59 -16.05 20.05 -20.19
CA SER A 59 -15.78 19.60 -21.57
C SER A 59 -14.53 20.26 -22.18
N ASP A 60 -13.93 21.21 -21.46
CA ASP A 60 -12.74 21.94 -21.86
C ASP A 60 -11.53 21.54 -21.03
N ARG A 61 -10.35 21.91 -21.52
CA ARG A 61 -9.05 21.60 -20.89
C ARG A 61 -8.22 22.87 -20.80
N HIS A 62 -7.69 23.14 -19.62
CA HIS A 62 -6.77 24.23 -19.38
C HIS A 62 -5.43 23.69 -18.89
N GLU A 63 -4.34 24.11 -19.51
CA GLU A 63 -2.98 23.81 -19.06
C GLU A 63 -2.32 25.13 -18.61
N LEU A 64 -1.99 25.20 -17.33
CA LEU A 64 -1.42 26.37 -16.69
C LEU A 64 0.06 26.08 -16.40
N ALA A 65 0.97 26.74 -17.12
CA ALA A 65 2.39 26.55 -16.90
C ALA A 65 2.79 27.08 -15.50
N ALA A 66 3.74 26.41 -14.84
CA ALA A 66 4.21 26.83 -13.52
C ALA A 66 4.83 28.25 -13.57
N GLU A 67 5.53 28.57 -14.66
CA GLU A 67 6.15 29.88 -14.89
C GLU A 67 5.14 31.01 -15.08
N THR A 68 3.88 30.71 -15.42
CA THR A 68 2.82 31.71 -15.61
C THR A 68 2.01 31.97 -14.33
N ALA A 69 2.36 31.34 -13.21
CA ALA A 69 1.74 31.63 -11.93
C ALA A 69 1.94 33.10 -11.55
N GLN A 70 0.88 33.78 -11.04
CA GLN A 70 0.94 35.17 -10.62
C GLN A 70 1.77 35.34 -9.33
N THR A 71 1.75 34.34 -8.48
CA THR A 71 2.54 34.31 -7.26
C THR A 71 3.37 33.03 -7.28
N VAL A 72 4.67 33.15 -7.07
CA VAL A 72 5.60 32.03 -6.93
C VAL A 72 6.44 32.29 -5.69
N GLU A 73 6.25 31.44 -4.67
CA GLU A 73 7.04 31.45 -3.46
C GLU A 73 7.78 30.09 -3.36
N GLY A 74 9.07 30.12 -3.02
CA GLY A 74 9.88 28.92 -2.83
C GLY A 74 10.23 28.15 -4.10
N GLY A 75 9.98 28.72 -5.28
CA GLY A 75 10.30 28.12 -6.58
C GLY A 75 11.46 28.79 -7.30
N THR A 76 12.35 28.01 -7.91
CA THR A 76 13.44 28.49 -8.78
C THR A 76 13.25 27.95 -10.20
N PRO A 77 13.47 28.77 -11.26
CA PRO A 77 13.35 28.32 -12.65
C PRO A 77 14.32 27.16 -12.98
N ASP A 78 13.82 26.15 -13.66
CA ASP A 78 14.58 24.98 -14.09
C ASP A 78 14.05 24.40 -15.41
N ASN A 79 14.64 24.83 -16.54
CA ASN A 79 14.39 24.28 -17.88
C ASN A 79 12.88 24.16 -18.24
N GLY A 80 12.13 25.26 -18.16
CA GLY A 80 10.68 25.30 -18.47
C GLY A 80 9.80 24.65 -17.41
N ALA A 81 10.31 24.55 -16.20
CA ALA A 81 9.63 24.12 -14.99
C ALA A 81 10.12 24.96 -13.79
N LEU A 82 9.48 24.82 -12.65
CA LEU A 82 9.95 25.38 -11.38
C LEU A 82 10.42 24.25 -10.48
N LEU A 83 11.63 24.35 -9.97
CA LEU A 83 12.12 23.50 -8.89
C LEU A 83 11.61 24.10 -7.58
N ILE A 84 10.76 23.37 -6.89
CA ILE A 84 10.20 23.72 -5.59
C ILE A 84 10.83 22.79 -4.57
N GLY A 85 11.33 23.36 -3.46
CA GLY A 85 11.86 22.60 -2.34
C GLY A 85 10.76 21.92 -1.51
N ASP A 86 11.01 21.74 -0.22
CA ASP A 86 10.01 21.12 0.66
C ASP A 86 8.76 21.99 0.81
N THR A 87 8.89 23.31 0.71
CA THR A 87 7.76 24.24 0.80
C THR A 87 7.74 25.19 -0.38
N GLY A 88 6.54 25.55 -0.82
CA GLY A 88 6.36 26.51 -1.88
C GLY A 88 4.89 26.76 -2.17
N LYS A 89 4.60 27.91 -2.79
CA LYS A 89 3.23 28.32 -3.09
C LYS A 89 3.15 28.91 -4.48
N LEU A 90 2.15 28.45 -5.25
CA LEU A 90 1.85 28.99 -6.56
C LEU A 90 0.37 29.35 -6.65
N ILE A 91 0.08 30.47 -7.29
CA ILE A 91 -1.29 30.94 -7.55
C ILE A 91 -1.43 31.23 -9.03
N TRP A 92 -2.40 30.62 -9.67
CA TRP A 92 -2.79 30.90 -11.06
C TRP A 92 -4.16 31.56 -11.11
N LYS A 93 -4.38 32.32 -12.15
CA LYS A 93 -5.72 32.74 -12.59
C LYS A 93 -6.08 31.98 -13.86
N VAL A 94 -7.32 31.51 -13.91
CA VAL A 94 -7.90 30.85 -15.07
C VAL A 94 -9.30 31.34 -15.30
N THR A 95 -9.65 31.61 -16.57
CA THR A 95 -11.01 31.96 -16.95
C THR A 95 -11.67 30.76 -17.58
N VAL A 96 -12.76 30.26 -16.99
CA VAL A 96 -13.55 29.16 -17.53
C VAL A 96 -14.84 29.65 -18.17
N PRO A 97 -15.25 29.12 -19.34
CA PRO A 97 -16.36 29.64 -20.11
C PRO A 97 -17.71 29.32 -19.46
N LYS A 98 -17.82 28.25 -18.70
CA LYS A 98 -19.04 27.80 -18.01
C LYS A 98 -18.68 27.22 -16.65
N ALA A 99 -19.61 27.34 -15.71
CA ALA A 99 -19.51 26.68 -14.42
C ALA A 99 -19.52 25.15 -14.63
N ALA A 100 -18.52 24.44 -14.10
CA ALA A 100 -18.38 23.00 -14.28
C ALA A 100 -17.46 22.39 -13.20
N LEU A 101 -17.41 21.07 -13.19
CA LEU A 101 -16.57 20.26 -12.30
C LEU A 101 -15.32 19.82 -13.04
N TYR A 102 -14.14 20.12 -12.47
CA TYR A 102 -12.85 19.82 -13.08
C TYR A 102 -12.02 18.89 -12.22
N SER A 103 -11.44 17.84 -12.80
CA SER A 103 -10.35 17.14 -12.18
C SER A 103 -9.07 17.98 -12.25
N VAL A 104 -8.24 17.89 -11.23
CA VAL A 104 -7.00 18.64 -11.13
C VAL A 104 -5.82 17.71 -11.28
N GLY A 105 -4.96 17.95 -12.25
CA GLY A 105 -3.71 17.24 -12.47
C GLY A 105 -2.52 18.17 -12.28
N LEU A 106 -1.44 17.65 -11.70
CA LEU A 106 -0.16 18.34 -11.60
C LEU A 106 0.84 17.68 -12.54
N LYS A 107 1.48 18.46 -13.39
CA LYS A 107 2.52 18.01 -14.31
C LYS A 107 3.87 18.24 -13.67
N TYR A 108 4.47 17.17 -13.15
CA TYR A 108 5.74 17.27 -12.41
C TYR A 108 6.64 16.08 -12.63
N ALA A 109 7.88 16.23 -12.16
CA ALA A 109 8.88 15.18 -12.04
C ALA A 109 9.50 15.23 -10.65
N SER A 110 10.04 14.09 -10.19
CA SER A 110 10.86 14.06 -8.97
C SER A 110 12.22 14.67 -9.25
N PRO A 111 12.70 15.63 -8.44
CA PRO A 111 14.09 16.06 -8.47
C PRO A 111 15.02 14.88 -8.13
N GLN A 112 16.24 14.91 -8.66
CA GLN A 112 17.22 13.88 -8.36
C GLN A 112 17.52 13.83 -6.86
N GLY A 113 17.48 12.63 -6.28
CA GLY A 113 17.73 12.41 -4.86
C GLY A 113 16.59 12.76 -3.90
N SER A 114 15.47 13.31 -4.39
CA SER A 114 14.31 13.61 -3.55
C SER A 114 13.46 12.35 -3.37
N VAL A 115 13.40 11.83 -2.14
CA VAL A 115 12.69 10.59 -1.80
C VAL A 115 11.48 10.80 -0.89
N ASN A 116 11.36 11.97 -0.25
CA ASN A 116 10.25 12.27 0.66
C ASN A 116 8.90 12.29 -0.08
N PRO A 117 7.81 11.83 0.54
CA PRO A 117 6.47 12.01 0.01
C PRO A 117 6.19 13.47 -0.33
N ILE A 118 5.45 13.71 -1.41
CA ILE A 118 5.04 15.06 -1.80
C ILE A 118 3.65 15.31 -1.21
N GLU A 119 3.52 16.39 -0.43
CA GLU A 119 2.23 16.81 0.11
C GLU A 119 1.95 18.25 -0.29
N CYS A 120 0.70 18.51 -0.69
CA CYS A 120 0.26 19.84 -1.02
C CYS A 120 -1.20 20.10 -0.59
N VAL A 121 -1.55 21.37 -0.55
CA VAL A 121 -2.89 21.90 -0.31
C VAL A 121 -3.41 22.52 -1.59
N LEU A 122 -4.65 22.24 -1.96
CA LEU A 122 -5.34 22.91 -3.07
C LEU A 122 -6.45 23.83 -2.55
N ARG A 123 -6.38 25.11 -2.92
CA ARG A 123 -7.45 26.07 -2.66
C ARG A 123 -7.98 26.65 -3.98
N LEU A 124 -9.27 26.80 -4.05
CA LEU A 124 -9.97 27.43 -5.16
C LEU A 124 -10.66 28.70 -4.66
N ASN A 125 -10.42 29.81 -5.32
CA ASN A 125 -10.99 31.11 -4.94
C ASN A 125 -10.77 31.46 -3.45
N GLY A 126 -9.59 31.06 -2.92
CA GLY A 126 -9.18 31.29 -1.52
C GLY A 126 -9.76 30.32 -0.49
N ALA A 127 -10.66 29.41 -0.87
CA ALA A 127 -11.29 28.43 0.03
C ALA A 127 -10.85 27.00 -0.29
N LEU A 128 -10.91 26.11 0.72
CA LEU A 128 -10.82 24.66 0.50
C LEU A 128 -12.14 24.18 -0.11
N PRO A 129 -12.13 23.48 -1.25
CA PRO A 129 -13.35 22.91 -1.81
C PRO A 129 -14.04 21.95 -0.85
N PHE A 130 -13.26 21.06 -0.23
CA PHE A 130 -13.67 20.13 0.80
C PHE A 130 -12.43 19.68 1.60
N GLU A 131 -12.62 19.00 2.72
CA GLU A 131 -11.56 18.68 3.68
C GLU A 131 -10.37 17.92 3.05
N GLY A 132 -10.62 16.97 2.15
CA GLY A 132 -9.58 16.19 1.48
C GLY A 132 -8.57 17.01 0.67
N MET A 133 -8.90 18.28 0.32
CA MET A 133 -7.97 19.17 -0.38
C MET A 133 -6.97 19.87 0.56
N GLN A 134 -7.08 19.67 1.86
CA GLN A 134 -6.13 20.19 2.86
C GLN A 134 -4.84 19.37 2.93
N SER A 135 -4.86 18.10 2.54
CA SER A 135 -3.68 17.22 2.56
C SER A 135 -3.75 16.26 1.37
N ILE A 136 -3.13 16.66 0.27
CA ILE A 136 -3.08 15.88 -0.96
C ILE A 136 -1.71 15.24 -1.04
N ALA A 137 -1.67 13.91 -1.00
CA ALA A 137 -0.46 13.16 -1.25
C ALA A 137 -0.27 12.96 -2.77
N LEU A 138 0.82 13.45 -3.31
CA LEU A 138 1.20 13.23 -4.70
C LEU A 138 2.22 12.10 -4.79
N GLY A 139 1.88 11.06 -5.55
CA GLY A 139 2.72 9.88 -5.72
C GLY A 139 4.02 10.18 -6.48
N ARG A 140 5.14 9.61 -6.02
CA ARG A 140 6.34 9.49 -6.85
C ARG A 140 6.26 8.22 -7.67
N HIS A 141 6.87 8.25 -8.84
CA HIS A 141 7.07 7.07 -9.66
C HIS A 141 8.45 6.51 -9.35
N TRP A 142 8.54 5.22 -9.05
CA TRP A 142 9.78 4.55 -8.66
C TRP A 142 10.18 3.53 -9.73
N LYS A 143 11.48 3.41 -9.94
CA LYS A 143 12.06 2.41 -10.84
C LYS A 143 13.29 1.76 -10.22
N ASN A 144 13.67 0.61 -10.74
CA ASN A 144 14.92 -0.02 -10.37
C ASN A 144 16.10 0.89 -10.73
N ASP A 145 17.08 1.04 -9.83
CA ASP A 145 18.31 1.77 -10.13
C ASP A 145 19.09 1.00 -11.23
N PRO A 146 19.31 1.60 -12.41
CA PRO A 146 20.08 0.95 -13.48
C PRO A 146 21.52 0.59 -13.07
N ASN A 147 22.12 1.35 -12.12
CA ASN A 147 23.46 1.06 -11.62
C ASN A 147 23.48 -0.20 -10.76
N ASP A 148 22.32 -0.61 -10.25
CA ASP A 148 22.14 -1.82 -9.44
C ASP A 148 21.66 -3.02 -10.28
N MET A 149 21.63 -2.86 -11.58
CA MET A 149 21.27 -3.88 -12.58
C MET A 149 22.48 -4.23 -13.46
N ASN A 150 22.42 -5.38 -14.10
CA ASN A 150 23.42 -5.82 -15.07
C ASN A 150 22.79 -5.91 -16.46
N GLY A 151 22.79 -4.80 -17.21
CA GLY A 151 22.20 -4.74 -18.55
C GLY A 151 20.70 -5.08 -18.60
N GLY A 152 19.95 -4.74 -17.53
CA GLY A 152 18.54 -5.07 -17.39
C GLY A 152 18.25 -6.32 -16.57
N ALA A 153 19.24 -7.19 -16.32
CA ALA A 153 19.12 -8.35 -15.44
C ALA A 153 19.45 -7.98 -13.98
N PHE A 154 18.90 -8.72 -13.03
CA PHE A 154 19.23 -8.56 -11.61
C PHE A 154 20.65 -9.03 -11.31
N LYS A 155 21.37 -8.24 -10.53
CA LYS A 155 22.69 -8.63 -10.05
C LYS A 155 22.59 -9.80 -9.07
N SER A 156 23.54 -10.71 -9.16
CA SER A 156 23.70 -11.80 -8.22
C SER A 156 24.88 -11.52 -7.28
N ASP A 157 24.74 -11.94 -6.05
CA ASP A 157 25.85 -11.99 -5.09
C ASP A 157 26.86 -13.10 -5.48
N ARG A 158 27.95 -13.22 -4.73
CA ARG A 158 29.00 -14.24 -4.97
C ARG A 158 28.50 -15.68 -4.85
N ALA A 159 27.41 -15.92 -4.11
CA ALA A 159 26.78 -17.21 -3.99
C ALA A 159 25.79 -17.51 -5.15
N GLY A 160 25.60 -16.55 -6.07
CA GLY A 160 24.68 -16.66 -7.20
C GLY A 160 23.24 -16.27 -6.87
N ASN A 161 22.98 -15.79 -5.66
CA ASN A 161 21.66 -15.33 -5.24
C ASN A 161 21.40 -13.93 -5.75
N GLN A 162 20.21 -13.68 -6.31
CA GLN A 162 19.81 -12.37 -6.76
C GLN A 162 19.36 -11.50 -5.58
N ASN A 163 19.69 -10.23 -5.64
CA ASN A 163 19.24 -9.20 -4.72
C ASN A 163 18.36 -8.20 -5.46
N ALA A 164 17.26 -7.78 -4.84
CA ALA A 164 16.42 -6.75 -5.40
C ALA A 164 17.21 -5.44 -5.53
N PRO A 165 17.10 -4.76 -6.67
CA PRO A 165 17.81 -3.51 -6.90
C PRO A 165 17.28 -2.38 -6.01
N ALA A 166 18.12 -1.41 -5.71
CA ALA A 166 17.69 -0.18 -5.09
C ALA A 166 16.61 0.50 -5.95
N GLN A 167 15.70 1.20 -5.29
CA GLN A 167 14.65 1.95 -5.97
C GLN A 167 15.01 3.43 -6.01
N ILE A 168 14.91 4.02 -7.18
CA ILE A 168 15.13 5.46 -7.37
C ILE A 168 13.88 6.12 -7.95
N PRO A 169 13.60 7.39 -7.61
CA PRO A 169 12.52 8.12 -8.24
C PRO A 169 12.75 8.28 -9.74
N ASP A 170 11.70 8.07 -10.52
CA ASP A 170 11.72 8.41 -11.95
C ASP A 170 11.68 9.93 -12.12
N THR A 171 12.59 10.46 -12.94
CA THR A 171 12.74 11.89 -13.22
C THR A 171 11.96 12.35 -14.46
N ALA A 172 11.20 11.47 -15.09
CA ALA A 172 10.38 11.80 -16.23
C ALA A 172 9.21 12.72 -15.81
N MET A 173 8.95 13.75 -16.65
CA MET A 173 7.83 14.67 -16.45
C MET A 173 6.52 13.96 -16.76
N ARG A 174 5.59 13.90 -15.78
CA ARG A 174 4.29 13.23 -15.92
C ARG A 174 3.16 14.09 -15.38
N THR A 175 1.97 13.94 -15.94
CA THR A 175 0.75 14.47 -15.34
C THR A 175 0.20 13.44 -14.36
N VAL A 176 0.09 13.82 -13.10
CA VAL A 176 -0.50 13.00 -12.04
C VAL A 176 -1.78 13.70 -11.60
N TRP A 177 -2.89 13.01 -11.73
CA TRP A 177 -4.19 13.49 -11.29
C TRP A 177 -4.33 13.31 -9.79
N ILE A 178 -5.00 14.26 -9.12
CA ILE A 178 -5.33 14.13 -7.71
C ILE A 178 -6.36 13.01 -7.58
N GLU A 179 -6.03 12.01 -6.78
CA GLU A 179 -6.90 10.87 -6.43
C GLU A 179 -7.21 10.92 -4.94
N ASP A 180 -8.37 10.42 -4.55
CA ASP A 180 -8.69 10.15 -3.16
C ASP A 180 -8.27 8.72 -2.74
N THR A 181 -8.46 8.39 -1.47
CA THR A 181 -8.13 7.06 -0.92
C THR A 181 -8.97 5.92 -1.51
N ALA A 182 -10.07 6.23 -2.17
CA ALA A 182 -10.91 5.26 -2.88
C ALA A 182 -10.51 5.08 -4.35
N SER A 183 -9.39 5.69 -4.78
CA SER A 183 -8.94 5.75 -6.17
C SER A 183 -9.95 6.41 -7.11
N THR A 184 -10.68 7.39 -6.59
CA THR A 184 -11.54 8.25 -7.40
C THR A 184 -10.86 9.61 -7.64
N TYR A 185 -11.22 10.26 -8.73
CA TYR A 185 -10.67 11.57 -9.10
C TYR A 185 -11.62 12.67 -8.64
N PRO A 186 -11.34 13.37 -7.52
CA PRO A 186 -12.20 14.45 -7.07
C PRO A 186 -12.32 15.54 -8.12
N THR A 187 -13.54 16.03 -8.31
CA THR A 187 -13.87 17.06 -9.29
C THR A 187 -14.37 18.32 -8.58
N PRO A 188 -13.47 19.20 -8.09
CA PRO A 188 -13.87 20.48 -7.53
C PRO A 188 -14.55 21.39 -8.55
N TYR A 189 -15.41 22.26 -8.04
CA TYR A 189 -16.19 23.21 -8.81
C TYR A 189 -15.38 24.47 -9.16
N LEU A 190 -15.46 24.90 -10.42
CA LEU A 190 -15.04 26.23 -10.87
C LEU A 190 -16.25 27.02 -11.40
N GLN A 191 -16.36 28.26 -10.94
CA GLN A 191 -17.42 29.18 -11.38
C GLN A 191 -17.15 29.72 -12.79
N GLN A 192 -18.19 30.10 -13.52
CA GLN A 192 -18.03 30.80 -14.79
C GLN A 192 -17.24 32.11 -14.59
N GLY A 193 -16.27 32.39 -15.45
CA GLY A 193 -15.42 33.58 -15.38
C GLY A 193 -14.06 33.29 -14.72
N GLU A 194 -13.47 34.29 -14.09
CA GLU A 194 -12.15 34.19 -13.48
C GLU A 194 -12.20 33.37 -12.18
N ASN A 195 -11.28 32.41 -12.04
CA ASN A 195 -11.04 31.64 -10.84
C ASN A 195 -9.56 31.74 -10.46
N THR A 196 -9.27 31.68 -9.17
CA THR A 196 -7.91 31.53 -8.64
C THR A 196 -7.69 30.13 -8.14
N ILE A 197 -6.54 29.55 -8.51
CA ILE A 197 -6.12 28.22 -8.09
C ILE A 197 -4.81 28.37 -7.35
N GLU A 198 -4.80 27.98 -6.08
CA GLU A 198 -3.63 28.00 -5.22
C GLU A 198 -3.19 26.56 -4.93
N VAL A 199 -1.92 26.25 -5.18
CA VAL A 199 -1.26 25.02 -4.76
C VAL A 199 -0.13 25.40 -3.81
N SER A 200 -0.22 24.91 -2.58
CA SER A 200 0.79 25.14 -1.54
C SER A 200 1.44 23.81 -1.19
N PHE A 201 2.73 23.63 -1.51
CA PHE A 201 3.52 22.47 -1.13
C PHE A 201 3.94 22.60 0.33
N ILE A 202 3.77 21.53 1.10
CA ILE A 202 4.08 21.44 2.54
C ILE A 202 5.29 20.55 2.80
N ARG A 203 5.54 19.58 1.90
CA ARG A 203 6.65 18.62 2.03
C ARG A 203 7.01 18.01 0.69
N GLY A 204 8.28 17.66 0.53
CA GLY A 204 8.80 16.86 -0.58
C GLY A 204 9.03 17.66 -1.86
N GLY A 205 10.28 17.91 -2.20
CA GLY A 205 10.68 18.67 -3.39
C GLY A 205 10.07 18.12 -4.67
N VAL A 206 9.70 19.03 -5.58
CA VAL A 206 9.07 18.72 -6.85
C VAL A 206 9.59 19.64 -7.96
N ARG A 207 9.78 19.09 -9.16
CA ARG A 207 10.04 19.85 -10.37
C ARG A 207 8.73 20.00 -11.12
N LEU A 208 8.05 21.12 -10.91
CA LEU A 208 6.69 21.39 -11.39
C LEU A 208 6.73 22.08 -12.75
N LYS A 209 6.09 21.49 -13.76
CA LYS A 209 5.90 22.11 -15.07
C LYS A 209 4.61 22.89 -15.17
N GLY A 210 3.56 22.50 -14.45
CA GLY A 210 2.29 23.20 -14.44
C GLY A 210 1.14 22.39 -13.85
N LEU A 211 -0.05 22.94 -13.99
CA LEU A 211 -1.30 22.39 -13.54
C LEU A 211 -2.22 22.17 -14.74
N VAL A 212 -3.00 21.11 -14.70
CA VAL A 212 -3.98 20.74 -15.72
C VAL A 212 -5.35 20.68 -15.09
N LEU A 213 -6.31 21.37 -15.69
CA LEU A 213 -7.73 21.28 -15.35
C LEU A 213 -8.45 20.66 -16.52
N SER A 214 -9.13 19.56 -16.30
CA SER A 214 -9.91 18.86 -17.33
C SER A 214 -10.78 17.81 -16.67
N THR A 215 -11.66 17.17 -17.42
CA THR A 215 -12.20 15.88 -17.02
C THR A 215 -11.16 14.81 -17.30
N VAL A 216 -10.91 13.92 -16.34
CA VAL A 216 -10.04 12.76 -16.59
C VAL A 216 -10.77 11.81 -17.52
N ASP A 217 -10.09 11.33 -18.57
CA ASP A 217 -10.66 10.43 -19.57
C ASP A 217 -11.30 9.14 -18.98
N ASN A 218 -10.99 8.84 -17.74
CA ASN A 218 -11.47 7.64 -17.02
C ASN A 218 -12.65 7.90 -16.07
N LEU A 219 -13.20 9.13 -16.00
CA LEU A 219 -14.34 9.41 -15.10
C LEU A 219 -15.65 8.78 -15.59
N GLU A 220 -15.85 8.75 -16.90
CA GLU A 220 -17.01 8.10 -17.49
C GLU A 220 -16.72 6.62 -17.77
N ALA A 221 -17.66 5.78 -17.41
CA ALA A 221 -17.59 4.35 -17.72
C ALA A 221 -17.76 4.15 -19.22
N VAL A 222 -16.81 3.47 -19.84
CA VAL A 222 -16.93 3.01 -21.23
C VAL A 222 -17.32 1.54 -21.19
N THR A 223 -18.36 1.15 -21.92
CA THR A 223 -18.73 -0.26 -22.06
C THR A 223 -17.72 -1.01 -22.93
N TYR A 224 -17.61 -2.33 -22.74
CA TYR A 224 -16.75 -3.16 -23.59
C TYR A 224 -17.09 -3.04 -25.07
N GLU A 225 -18.38 -2.92 -25.43
CA GLU A 225 -18.79 -2.74 -26.81
C GLU A 225 -18.36 -1.38 -27.40
N GLU A 226 -18.48 -0.29 -26.63
CA GLU A 226 -18.02 1.03 -27.04
C GLU A 226 -16.51 1.05 -27.22
N TYR A 227 -15.77 0.42 -26.30
CA TYR A 227 -14.33 0.24 -26.42
C TYR A 227 -13.96 -0.52 -27.71
N ARG A 228 -14.66 -1.60 -28.03
CA ARG A 228 -14.44 -2.35 -29.26
C ARG A 228 -14.74 -1.56 -30.53
N ARG A 229 -15.77 -0.72 -30.52
CA ARG A 229 -16.12 0.14 -31.66
C ARG A 229 -15.15 1.29 -31.86
N ALA A 230 -14.55 1.78 -30.77
CA ALA A 230 -13.58 2.89 -30.81
C ALA A 230 -12.22 2.50 -31.43
N HIS A 231 -11.90 1.20 -31.46
CA HIS A 231 -10.63 0.70 -31.96
C HIS A 231 -10.83 -0.23 -33.15
N ASN A 232 -10.07 0.00 -34.23
CA ASN A 232 -10.07 -0.83 -35.41
C ASN A 232 -8.70 -1.44 -35.63
N GLY A 233 -8.61 -2.74 -35.74
CA GLY A 233 -7.36 -3.45 -35.99
C GLY A 233 -7.55 -4.96 -36.12
N PRO A 234 -6.56 -5.67 -36.66
CA PRO A 234 -6.60 -7.13 -36.76
C PRO A 234 -6.39 -7.76 -35.38
N ASP A 235 -6.85 -9.00 -35.23
CA ASP A 235 -6.42 -9.83 -34.11
C ASP A 235 -4.94 -10.18 -34.26
N TYR A 236 -4.22 -10.14 -33.14
CA TYR A 236 -2.84 -10.63 -33.06
C TYR A 236 -2.82 -12.13 -33.36
N LYS A 237 -1.82 -12.58 -34.14
CA LYS A 237 -1.68 -13.98 -34.57
C LYS A 237 -0.30 -14.58 -34.30
N GLY A 238 0.54 -13.88 -33.55
CA GLY A 238 1.87 -14.36 -33.19
C GLY A 238 1.87 -15.23 -31.93
N ASP A 239 3.08 -15.61 -31.51
CA ASP A 239 3.31 -16.37 -30.29
C ASP A 239 2.93 -15.56 -29.04
N THR A 240 2.58 -16.25 -27.95
CA THR A 240 2.30 -15.61 -26.67
C THR A 240 3.53 -14.81 -26.18
N LEU A 241 3.30 -13.54 -25.88
CA LEU A 241 4.30 -12.69 -25.24
C LEU A 241 4.16 -12.84 -23.73
N VAL A 242 5.20 -13.33 -23.07
CA VAL A 242 5.28 -13.42 -21.61
C VAL A 242 6.02 -12.21 -21.08
N VAL A 243 5.43 -11.55 -20.09
CA VAL A 243 5.98 -10.38 -19.39
C VAL A 243 6.16 -10.75 -17.95
N GLU A 244 7.40 -11.02 -17.55
CA GLU A 244 7.74 -11.41 -16.18
C GLU A 244 7.34 -10.31 -15.19
N GLY A 245 6.71 -10.71 -14.07
CA GLY A 245 6.17 -9.78 -13.09
C GLY A 245 7.25 -8.88 -12.49
N GLU A 246 8.39 -9.46 -12.12
CA GLU A 246 9.53 -8.76 -11.54
C GLU A 246 10.20 -7.76 -12.50
N SER A 247 9.88 -7.83 -13.81
CA SER A 247 10.37 -6.89 -14.83
C SER A 247 9.63 -5.55 -14.85
N ALA A 248 8.77 -5.28 -13.86
CA ALA A 248 8.00 -4.04 -13.76
C ALA A 248 8.87 -2.79 -13.96
N SER A 249 8.42 -1.90 -14.86
CA SER A 249 9.15 -0.70 -15.25
C SER A 249 9.00 0.43 -14.24
N LEU A 250 7.78 0.61 -13.68
CA LEU A 250 7.48 1.66 -12.70
C LEU A 250 6.58 1.12 -11.57
N LYS A 251 6.66 1.79 -10.43
CA LYS A 251 5.92 1.46 -9.20
C LYS A 251 5.51 2.71 -8.44
N SER A 252 4.46 2.64 -7.64
CA SER A 252 3.98 3.76 -6.81
C SER A 252 4.87 4.01 -5.59
N SER A 253 5.59 3.00 -5.12
CA SER A 253 6.37 3.07 -3.87
C SER A 253 7.74 2.41 -4.02
N SER A 254 8.74 2.94 -3.32
CA SER A 254 10.06 2.32 -3.20
C SER A 254 10.05 1.00 -2.42
N ALA A 255 8.97 0.71 -1.68
CA ALA A 255 8.80 -0.54 -0.96
C ALA A 255 8.33 -1.69 -1.87
N ILE A 256 7.82 -1.38 -3.07
CA ILE A 256 7.39 -2.38 -4.04
C ILE A 256 8.61 -2.81 -4.85
N VAL A 257 9.13 -3.96 -4.51
CA VAL A 257 10.36 -4.52 -5.11
C VAL A 257 10.12 -5.93 -5.64
N PRO A 258 10.93 -6.40 -6.59
CA PRO A 258 10.94 -7.80 -6.97
C PRO A 258 11.22 -8.71 -5.77
N GLU A 259 10.49 -9.80 -5.68
CA GLU A 259 10.51 -10.75 -4.57
C GLU A 259 10.90 -12.14 -5.06
N ASN A 260 11.31 -13.01 -4.13
CA ASN A 260 11.60 -14.40 -4.39
C ASN A 260 10.48 -15.29 -3.86
N ASP A 261 9.90 -16.09 -4.72
CA ASP A 261 8.99 -17.18 -4.35
C ASP A 261 9.60 -18.53 -4.71
N ARG A 262 9.69 -19.41 -3.73
CA ARG A 262 10.20 -20.78 -3.86
C ARG A 262 9.14 -21.83 -3.52
N SER A 263 7.89 -21.44 -3.46
CA SER A 263 6.78 -22.33 -3.10
C SER A 263 6.43 -23.34 -4.20
N SER A 264 6.86 -23.09 -5.42
CA SER A 264 6.58 -23.95 -6.58
C SER A 264 7.69 -23.85 -7.62
N PRO A 265 8.10 -24.98 -8.23
CA PRO A 265 9.02 -24.97 -9.36
C PRO A 265 8.41 -24.38 -10.64
N ALA A 266 7.10 -24.18 -10.66
CA ALA A 266 6.41 -23.58 -11.80
C ALA A 266 6.44 -22.03 -11.81
N VAL A 267 6.99 -21.38 -10.78
CA VAL A 267 7.22 -19.91 -10.78
C VAL A 267 8.42 -19.59 -11.67
N SER A 268 8.35 -18.56 -12.48
CA SER A 268 9.38 -18.20 -13.45
C SER A 268 10.16 -16.93 -13.01
N PRO A 269 11.52 -16.94 -13.03
CA PRO A 269 12.42 -18.09 -13.11
C PRO A 269 12.48 -18.88 -11.80
N SER A 270 12.64 -20.20 -11.89
CA SER A 270 12.71 -21.09 -10.72
C SER A 270 14.12 -21.59 -10.47
N SER A 271 14.49 -21.75 -9.19
CA SER A 271 15.71 -22.46 -8.78
C SER A 271 15.54 -23.13 -7.42
N PRO A 272 15.82 -24.41 -7.28
CA PRO A 272 15.74 -25.09 -5.99
C PRO A 272 16.86 -24.69 -5.03
N THR A 273 18.01 -24.23 -5.54
CA THR A 273 19.22 -23.97 -4.75
C THR A 273 19.60 -22.51 -4.63
N LEU A 274 19.14 -21.65 -5.57
CA LEU A 274 19.48 -20.22 -5.59
C LEU A 274 18.24 -19.37 -5.35
N ILE A 275 18.45 -18.20 -4.78
CA ILE A 275 17.42 -17.17 -4.68
C ILE A 275 17.33 -16.46 -6.04
N LYS A 276 16.18 -16.59 -6.71
CA LYS A 276 15.84 -15.88 -7.94
C LYS A 276 14.70 -14.93 -7.66
N LEU A 277 14.79 -13.72 -8.16
CA LEU A 277 13.68 -12.77 -8.15
C LEU A 277 12.74 -13.17 -9.28
N ASN A 278 11.51 -13.51 -8.94
CA ASN A 278 10.57 -14.13 -9.86
C ASN A 278 9.12 -13.75 -9.61
N THR A 279 8.87 -12.79 -8.73
CA THR A 279 7.54 -12.27 -8.46
C THR A 279 7.60 -10.80 -8.07
N ILE A 280 6.46 -10.13 -8.12
CA ILE A 280 6.27 -8.78 -7.60
C ILE A 280 4.86 -8.63 -7.05
N GLY A 281 4.67 -7.71 -6.12
CA GLY A 281 3.35 -7.26 -5.69
C GLY A 281 2.89 -7.78 -4.35
N GLY A 282 3.63 -8.67 -3.69
CA GLY A 282 3.35 -9.06 -2.31
C GLY A 282 3.36 -7.87 -1.35
N SER A 283 4.22 -6.88 -1.61
CA SER A 283 4.29 -5.61 -0.88
C SER A 283 3.38 -4.50 -1.43
N CYS A 284 2.67 -4.73 -2.56
CA CYS A 284 1.76 -3.79 -3.20
C CYS A 284 0.32 -4.11 -2.79
N GLY A 285 -0.13 -3.57 -1.66
CA GLY A 285 -1.44 -3.92 -1.09
C GLY A 285 -2.29 -2.76 -0.61
N THR A 286 -1.74 -1.55 -0.48
CA THR A 286 -2.48 -0.38 -0.03
C THR A 286 -3.28 0.22 -1.19
N PRO A 287 -4.58 0.57 -1.00
CA PRO A 287 -5.34 1.27 -2.03
C PRO A 287 -4.60 2.50 -2.57
N GLY A 288 -4.55 2.61 -3.90
CA GLY A 288 -3.74 3.62 -4.59
C GLY A 288 -2.34 3.15 -4.99
N ASP A 289 -1.79 2.09 -4.38
CA ASP A 289 -0.54 1.48 -4.86
C ASP A 289 -0.72 0.88 -6.25
N TRP A 290 0.34 0.91 -7.06
CA TRP A 290 0.30 0.33 -8.40
C TRP A 290 1.66 -0.17 -8.87
N ILE A 291 1.60 -1.07 -9.85
CA ILE A 291 2.73 -1.63 -10.59
C ILE A 291 2.44 -1.47 -12.07
N GLU A 292 3.43 -1.05 -12.85
CA GLU A 292 3.31 -0.82 -14.30
C GLU A 292 4.42 -1.55 -15.05
N TRP A 293 4.04 -2.23 -16.11
CA TRP A 293 4.94 -2.87 -17.08
C TRP A 293 4.90 -2.14 -18.40
N THR A 294 6.06 -2.01 -19.04
CA THR A 294 6.17 -1.53 -20.41
C THR A 294 6.40 -2.72 -21.32
N VAL A 295 5.50 -2.93 -22.27
CA VAL A 295 5.51 -4.04 -23.21
C VAL A 295 5.66 -3.51 -24.61
N ASN A 296 6.62 -4.06 -25.37
CA ASN A 296 6.82 -3.69 -26.77
C ASN A 296 6.12 -4.70 -27.69
N THR A 297 5.09 -4.24 -28.41
CA THR A 297 4.35 -5.04 -29.38
C THR A 297 4.87 -4.78 -30.82
N ALA A 298 5.06 -5.83 -31.57
CA ALA A 298 5.57 -5.73 -32.95
C ALA A 298 4.53 -5.13 -33.92
N GLN A 299 3.26 -5.28 -33.61
CA GLN A 299 2.13 -4.80 -34.42
C GLN A 299 1.00 -4.29 -33.55
N ALA A 300 0.26 -3.31 -34.04
CA ALA A 300 -0.99 -2.89 -33.44
C ALA A 300 -2.07 -3.95 -33.68
N GLY A 301 -2.97 -4.14 -32.72
CA GLY A 301 -4.06 -5.09 -32.85
C GLY A 301 -4.70 -5.51 -31.55
N TRP A 302 -5.55 -6.51 -31.62
CA TRP A 302 -6.27 -7.07 -30.49
C TRP A 302 -5.51 -8.22 -29.86
N TYR A 303 -5.36 -8.19 -28.54
CA TYR A 303 -4.68 -9.20 -27.73
C TYR A 303 -5.61 -9.68 -26.61
N SER A 304 -5.48 -10.94 -26.21
CA SER A 304 -5.99 -11.42 -24.92
C SER A 304 -4.93 -11.22 -23.85
N LEU A 305 -5.34 -10.84 -22.64
CA LEU A 305 -4.45 -10.63 -21.50
C LEU A 305 -4.71 -11.73 -20.45
N GLY A 306 -3.64 -12.43 -20.08
CA GLY A 306 -3.61 -13.38 -18.99
C GLY A 306 -2.74 -12.90 -17.85
N ILE A 307 -3.03 -13.36 -16.61
CA ILE A 307 -2.28 -13.04 -15.40
C ILE A 307 -2.06 -14.31 -14.60
N LYS A 308 -0.81 -14.62 -14.26
CA LYS A 308 -0.46 -15.63 -13.27
C LYS A 308 -0.17 -14.95 -11.94
N PHE A 309 -0.96 -15.32 -10.93
CA PHE A 309 -0.99 -14.62 -9.65
C PHE A 309 -1.23 -15.58 -8.49
N ARG A 310 -0.97 -15.07 -7.28
CA ARG A 310 -1.35 -15.74 -6.03
C ARG A 310 -1.80 -14.71 -4.99
N GLN A 311 -2.94 -14.96 -4.38
CA GLN A 311 -3.42 -14.27 -3.18
C GLN A 311 -3.59 -15.32 -2.08
N ASN A 312 -2.64 -15.43 -1.17
CA ASN A 312 -2.61 -16.42 -0.09
C ASN A 312 -2.39 -15.80 1.29
N LEU A 313 -2.52 -14.49 1.41
CA LEU A 313 -2.23 -13.77 2.64
C LEU A 313 -3.48 -13.34 3.39
N VAL A 314 -4.56 -13.00 2.68
CA VAL A 314 -5.81 -12.52 3.29
C VAL A 314 -6.93 -13.50 2.99
N SER A 315 -7.13 -14.45 3.92
CA SER A 315 -8.17 -15.47 3.82
C SER A 315 -9.56 -14.84 3.98
N GLY A 316 -10.53 -15.32 3.20
CA GLY A 316 -11.92 -14.86 3.25
C GLY A 316 -12.15 -13.48 2.62
N MET A 317 -11.21 -13.00 1.80
CA MET A 317 -11.33 -11.77 1.01
C MET A 317 -10.66 -11.95 -0.35
N PHE A 318 -10.94 -11.02 -1.24
CA PHE A 318 -10.29 -10.94 -2.56
C PHE A 318 -9.48 -9.64 -2.63
N SER A 319 -8.43 -9.66 -3.44
CA SER A 319 -7.67 -8.46 -3.80
C SER A 319 -8.23 -7.86 -5.07
N THR A 320 -8.54 -6.56 -5.04
CA THR A 320 -9.09 -5.86 -6.21
C THR A 320 -8.01 -5.05 -6.91
N ARG A 321 -8.04 -5.05 -8.24
CA ARG A 321 -7.16 -4.23 -9.09
C ARG A 321 -7.97 -3.47 -10.14
N VAL A 322 -7.52 -2.26 -10.43
CA VAL A 322 -7.87 -1.50 -11.64
C VAL A 322 -6.81 -1.78 -12.68
N LEU A 323 -7.21 -2.20 -13.86
CA LEU A 323 -6.31 -2.34 -15.00
C LEU A 323 -6.36 -1.07 -15.86
N THR A 324 -5.19 -0.51 -16.16
CA THR A 324 -5.07 0.53 -17.18
C THR A 324 -4.10 0.12 -18.27
N ILE A 325 -4.43 0.49 -19.50
CA ILE A 325 -3.58 0.33 -20.69
C ILE A 325 -3.30 1.71 -21.24
N ASN A 326 -2.03 2.05 -21.40
CA ASN A 326 -1.59 3.37 -21.86
C ASN A 326 -2.21 4.53 -21.04
N GLY A 327 -2.34 4.30 -19.72
CA GLY A 327 -2.87 5.27 -18.75
C GLY A 327 -4.39 5.42 -18.73
N LYS A 328 -5.14 4.59 -19.48
CA LYS A 328 -6.60 4.61 -19.52
C LYS A 328 -7.19 3.27 -19.07
N VAL A 329 -8.31 3.31 -18.34
CA VAL A 329 -9.12 2.11 -18.10
C VAL A 329 -9.81 1.76 -19.41
N PRO A 330 -9.61 0.57 -19.97
CA PRO A 330 -10.18 0.22 -21.29
C PRO A 330 -11.70 0.25 -21.30
N PHE A 331 -12.33 -0.35 -20.30
CA PHE A 331 -13.78 -0.43 -20.14
C PHE A 331 -14.13 -0.75 -18.68
N GLU A 332 -15.41 -0.63 -18.31
CA GLU A 332 -15.87 -0.61 -16.92
C GLU A 332 -15.44 -1.83 -16.10
N GLU A 333 -15.45 -3.03 -16.67
CA GLU A 333 -15.11 -4.26 -15.95
C GLU A 333 -13.63 -4.25 -15.49
N MET A 334 -12.77 -3.47 -16.16
CA MET A 334 -11.36 -3.33 -15.79
C MET A 334 -11.13 -2.44 -14.58
N ARG A 335 -12.16 -1.75 -14.09
CA ARG A 335 -12.10 -1.00 -12.82
C ARG A 335 -12.13 -1.90 -11.60
N ARG A 336 -12.52 -3.16 -11.76
CA ARG A 336 -12.74 -4.06 -10.62
C ARG A 336 -12.40 -5.50 -10.96
N LEU A 337 -11.12 -5.77 -11.15
CA LEU A 337 -10.61 -7.12 -11.27
C LEU A 337 -10.43 -7.72 -9.88
N GLU A 338 -11.19 -8.75 -9.55
CA GLU A 338 -11.15 -9.41 -8.26
C GLU A 338 -10.34 -10.70 -8.34
N PHE A 339 -9.40 -10.88 -7.39
CA PHE A 339 -8.50 -12.00 -7.27
C PHE A 339 -8.75 -12.71 -5.94
N SER A 340 -9.33 -13.90 -6.00
CA SER A 340 -9.74 -14.66 -4.83
C SER A 340 -8.56 -15.30 -4.10
N TYR A 341 -8.77 -15.56 -2.79
CA TYR A 341 -7.79 -16.25 -1.95
C TYR A 341 -7.60 -17.70 -2.39
N GLN A 342 -6.36 -18.08 -2.64
CA GLN A 342 -5.93 -19.48 -2.81
C GLN A 342 -4.47 -19.65 -2.42
N ASN A 343 -4.13 -20.78 -1.80
CA ASN A 343 -2.75 -21.10 -1.45
C ASN A 343 -1.86 -21.40 -2.68
N ASN A 344 -2.46 -21.95 -3.73
CA ASN A 344 -1.76 -22.27 -4.97
C ASN A 344 -1.74 -21.08 -5.94
N TRP A 345 -0.79 -21.11 -6.86
CA TRP A 345 -0.76 -20.20 -7.99
C TRP A 345 -1.96 -20.41 -8.90
N GLN A 346 -2.50 -19.32 -9.42
CA GLN A 346 -3.65 -19.28 -10.31
C GLN A 346 -3.23 -18.63 -11.63
N GLY A 347 -3.74 -19.17 -12.75
CA GLY A 347 -3.66 -18.55 -14.06
C GLY A 347 -5.05 -18.16 -14.53
N ARG A 348 -5.23 -16.93 -15.00
CA ARG A 348 -6.51 -16.46 -15.52
C ARG A 348 -6.31 -15.58 -16.73
N VAL A 349 -6.97 -15.93 -17.84
CA VAL A 349 -7.22 -15.00 -18.93
C VAL A 349 -8.37 -14.10 -18.52
N LEU A 350 -8.25 -12.79 -18.73
CA LEU A 350 -9.34 -11.86 -18.41
C LEU A 350 -10.50 -12.10 -19.38
N ALA A 351 -11.65 -12.47 -18.84
CA ALA A 351 -12.82 -12.91 -19.59
C ALA A 351 -14.09 -12.34 -18.95
N ASP A 352 -15.19 -12.35 -19.71
CA ASP A 352 -16.51 -12.00 -19.24
C ASP A 352 -17.12 -13.11 -18.35
N GLU A 353 -18.36 -12.91 -17.89
CA GLU A 353 -19.10 -13.87 -17.06
C GLU A 353 -19.40 -15.20 -17.77
N ASN A 354 -19.39 -15.22 -19.10
CA ASN A 354 -19.58 -16.42 -19.93
C ASN A 354 -18.27 -17.17 -20.21
N GLY A 355 -17.13 -16.60 -19.80
CA GLY A 355 -15.80 -17.15 -20.05
C GLY A 355 -15.23 -16.77 -21.42
N GLU A 356 -15.85 -15.81 -22.14
CA GLU A 356 -15.29 -15.28 -23.38
C GLU A 356 -14.19 -14.27 -23.07
N ALA A 357 -12.98 -14.48 -23.61
CA ALA A 357 -11.84 -13.65 -23.34
C ALA A 357 -12.04 -12.22 -23.85
N TYR A 358 -11.79 -11.23 -22.97
CA TYR A 358 -11.74 -9.84 -23.38
C TYR A 358 -10.58 -9.59 -24.35
N ARG A 359 -10.82 -8.69 -25.30
CA ARG A 359 -9.84 -8.24 -26.29
C ARG A 359 -9.37 -6.83 -25.94
N PHE A 360 -8.07 -6.67 -25.81
CA PHE A 360 -7.41 -5.41 -25.51
C PHE A 360 -6.66 -4.92 -26.74
N TYR A 361 -6.91 -3.67 -27.12
CA TYR A 361 -6.19 -3.07 -28.24
C TYR A 361 -4.87 -2.48 -27.77
N LEU A 362 -3.79 -2.93 -28.39
CA LEU A 362 -2.44 -2.41 -28.16
C LEU A 362 -1.90 -1.77 -29.43
N GLU A 363 -1.22 -0.64 -29.27
CA GLU A 363 -0.54 0.06 -30.34
C GLU A 363 0.77 -0.64 -30.71
N LYS A 364 1.26 -0.42 -31.92
CA LYS A 364 2.59 -0.87 -32.28
C LYS A 364 3.65 -0.09 -31.49
N GLY A 365 4.59 -0.79 -30.87
CA GLY A 365 5.67 -0.20 -30.06
C GLY A 365 5.42 -0.36 -28.57
N ALA A 366 5.82 0.63 -27.79
CA ALA A 366 5.72 0.59 -26.34
C ALA A 366 4.28 0.84 -25.85
N ASN A 367 3.76 -0.12 -25.11
CA ASN A 367 2.49 0.01 -24.39
C ASN A 367 2.75 -0.14 -22.90
N THR A 368 1.96 0.54 -22.07
CA THR A 368 2.01 0.37 -20.62
C THR A 368 0.78 -0.39 -20.13
N ILE A 369 1.00 -1.36 -19.26
CA ILE A 369 -0.03 -2.11 -18.56
C ILE A 369 0.18 -1.85 -17.07
N ARG A 370 -0.83 -1.31 -16.37
CA ARG A 370 -0.75 -1.02 -14.96
C ARG A 370 -1.86 -1.73 -14.20
N LEU A 371 -1.51 -2.29 -13.05
CA LEU A 371 -2.44 -2.82 -12.07
C LEU A 371 -2.36 -1.96 -10.81
N GLN A 372 -3.47 -1.29 -10.48
CA GLN A 372 -3.60 -0.43 -9.30
C GLN A 372 -4.49 -1.09 -8.27
N VAL A 373 -4.08 -1.03 -7.00
CA VAL A 373 -4.86 -1.53 -5.87
C VAL A 373 -6.09 -0.68 -5.66
N ALA A 374 -7.25 -1.30 -5.56
CA ALA A 374 -8.50 -0.65 -5.23
C ALA A 374 -9.24 -1.41 -4.13
N SER A 375 -10.04 -0.68 -3.35
CA SER A 375 -10.89 -1.29 -2.31
C SER A 375 -12.10 -2.05 -2.90
N GLY A 376 -12.47 -1.78 -4.14
CA GLY A 376 -13.56 -2.47 -4.84
C GLY A 376 -14.88 -2.41 -4.09
N ARG A 377 -15.61 -3.56 -4.05
CA ARG A 377 -16.89 -3.69 -3.32
C ARG A 377 -16.74 -3.56 -1.80
N ALA A 378 -15.53 -3.71 -1.27
CA ALA A 378 -15.28 -3.67 0.15
C ALA A 378 -15.09 -2.23 0.70
N ALA A 379 -14.99 -1.20 -0.16
CA ALA A 379 -14.75 0.19 0.27
C ALA A 379 -15.74 0.66 1.35
N GLY A 380 -17.05 0.53 1.08
CA GLY A 380 -18.08 0.94 2.03
C GLY A 380 -18.16 0.08 3.30
N LEU A 381 -17.62 -1.15 3.29
CA LEU A 381 -17.52 -1.99 4.49
C LEU A 381 -16.46 -1.44 5.43
N PHE A 382 -15.32 -1.03 4.89
CA PHE A 382 -14.20 -0.51 5.68
C PHE A 382 -14.51 0.84 6.31
N GLU A 383 -15.18 1.75 5.58
CA GLU A 383 -15.63 3.02 6.14
C GLU A 383 -16.57 2.81 7.33
N ARG A 384 -17.56 1.90 7.20
CA ARG A 384 -18.49 1.56 8.28
C ARG A 384 -17.80 0.90 9.46
N ALA A 385 -16.83 0.00 9.20
CA ALA A 385 -16.07 -0.67 10.25
C ALA A 385 -15.22 0.35 11.05
N ASN A 386 -14.54 1.27 10.37
CA ASN A 386 -13.77 2.33 11.01
C ASN A 386 -14.67 3.24 11.86
N ALA A 387 -15.79 3.68 11.32
CA ALA A 387 -16.78 4.48 12.06
C ALA A 387 -17.28 3.75 13.32
N SER A 388 -17.47 2.41 13.25
CA SER A 388 -17.82 1.60 14.39
C SER A 388 -16.70 1.55 15.45
N VAL A 389 -15.45 1.41 15.04
CA VAL A 389 -14.29 1.47 15.95
C VAL A 389 -14.24 2.81 16.68
N GLU A 390 -14.41 3.92 15.97
CA GLU A 390 -14.41 5.26 16.56
C GLU A 390 -15.55 5.46 17.56
N ALA A 391 -16.78 5.13 17.17
CA ALA A 391 -17.96 5.27 18.03
C ALA A 391 -17.85 4.43 19.31
N LEU A 392 -17.38 3.19 19.20
CA LEU A 392 -17.20 2.29 20.36
C LEU A 392 -16.05 2.75 21.27
N ASN A 393 -14.97 3.32 20.71
CA ASN A 393 -13.91 3.92 21.50
C ASN A 393 -14.38 5.17 22.27
N VAL A 394 -15.26 6.00 21.68
CA VAL A 394 -15.88 7.13 22.37
C VAL A 394 -16.75 6.62 23.52
N ALA A 395 -17.60 5.61 23.28
CA ALA A 395 -18.44 4.98 24.30
C ALA A 395 -17.59 4.39 25.43
N TYR A 396 -16.52 3.66 25.12
CA TYR A 396 -15.59 3.10 26.10
C TYR A 396 -14.99 4.20 26.98
N ARG A 397 -14.47 5.29 26.40
CA ARG A 397 -13.90 6.41 27.17
C ARG A 397 -14.90 7.05 28.10
N ARG A 398 -16.17 7.24 27.68
CA ARG A 398 -17.23 7.78 28.51
C ARG A 398 -17.52 6.87 29.71
N ILE A 399 -17.54 5.54 29.52
CA ILE A 399 -17.70 4.58 30.61
C ILE A 399 -16.51 4.68 31.58
N VAL A 400 -15.28 4.70 31.07
CA VAL A 400 -14.05 4.81 31.88
C VAL A 400 -14.04 6.11 32.71
N MET A 401 -14.51 7.23 32.16
CA MET A 401 -14.62 8.49 32.90
C MET A 401 -15.59 8.37 34.09
N LEU A 402 -16.63 7.55 34.00
CA LEU A 402 -17.58 7.30 35.08
C LEU A 402 -17.08 6.24 36.08
N THR A 403 -16.41 5.19 35.59
CA THR A 403 -16.13 3.97 36.38
C THR A 403 -14.66 3.82 36.76
N SER A 404 -13.73 4.58 36.14
CA SER A 404 -12.29 4.34 36.05
C SER A 404 -11.94 3.13 35.19
N THR A 405 -10.64 2.91 34.97
CA THR A 405 -10.10 1.75 34.20
C THR A 405 -10.19 0.43 34.99
N SER A 406 -10.32 0.52 36.31
CA SER A 406 -10.50 -0.61 37.23
C SER A 406 -11.77 -0.37 38.09
N PRO A 407 -12.95 -0.64 37.52
CA PRO A 407 -14.21 -0.42 38.21
C PRO A 407 -14.34 -1.25 39.50
N ASP A 408 -14.96 -0.69 40.54
CA ASP A 408 -15.34 -1.47 41.70
C ASP A 408 -16.43 -2.49 41.30
N PRO A 409 -16.19 -3.80 41.41
CA PRO A 409 -17.15 -4.82 41.01
C PRO A 409 -18.43 -4.87 41.84
N LEU A 410 -18.43 -4.27 43.00
CA LEU A 410 -19.58 -4.24 43.90
C LEU A 410 -20.45 -2.99 43.73
N ARG A 411 -19.96 -1.99 43.00
CA ARG A 411 -20.67 -0.72 42.81
C ARG A 411 -21.57 -0.80 41.56
N ASN A 412 -22.84 -0.44 41.76
CA ASN A 412 -23.76 -0.22 40.64
C ASN A 412 -23.63 1.21 40.13
N TYR A 413 -23.04 1.38 38.95
CA TYR A 413 -22.81 2.70 38.33
C TYR A 413 -24.04 3.23 37.59
N ARG A 414 -25.10 2.43 37.42
CA ARG A 414 -26.33 2.78 36.68
C ARG A 414 -26.03 3.40 35.30
N ILE A 415 -25.19 2.73 34.52
CA ILE A 415 -24.70 3.22 33.22
C ILE A 415 -25.88 3.51 32.30
N ASP A 416 -26.92 2.71 32.33
CA ASP A 416 -28.16 2.89 31.57
C ASP A 416 -28.86 4.22 31.82
N ALA A 417 -28.83 4.70 33.07
CA ALA A 417 -29.46 5.95 33.48
C ALA A 417 -28.48 7.14 33.43
N THR A 418 -27.18 6.90 33.66
CA THR A 418 -26.16 7.95 33.75
C THR A 418 -25.59 8.32 32.36
N LEU A 419 -25.50 7.34 31.44
CA LEU A 419 -24.95 7.49 30.09
C LEU A 419 -25.93 6.90 29.06
N PRO A 420 -27.15 7.43 28.92
CA PRO A 420 -28.16 6.90 28.01
C PRO A 420 -27.67 6.94 26.53
N GLU A 421 -26.84 7.89 26.17
CA GLU A 421 -26.22 8.01 24.86
C GLU A 421 -25.27 6.85 24.53
N VAL A 422 -24.57 6.29 25.52
CA VAL A 422 -23.74 5.10 25.36
C VAL A 422 -24.62 3.88 25.07
N MET A 423 -25.75 3.74 25.75
CA MET A 423 -26.70 2.66 25.49
C MET A 423 -27.30 2.76 24.08
N GLU A 424 -27.55 3.97 23.60
CA GLU A 424 -28.03 4.20 22.25
C GLU A 424 -26.91 3.86 21.21
N THR A 425 -25.67 4.30 21.46
CA THR A 425 -24.52 3.90 20.67
C THR A 425 -24.41 2.37 20.59
N PHE A 426 -24.60 1.64 21.66
CA PHE A 426 -24.53 0.18 21.64
C PHE A 426 -25.63 -0.45 20.77
N ARG A 427 -26.87 0.08 20.80
CA ARG A 427 -27.94 -0.41 19.91
C ARG A 427 -27.61 -0.19 18.43
N GLN A 428 -27.14 1.01 18.10
CA GLN A 428 -26.77 1.39 16.73
C GLN A 428 -25.58 0.55 16.24
N GLN A 429 -24.52 0.46 17.04
CA GLN A 429 -23.32 -0.27 16.62
C GLN A 429 -23.56 -1.78 16.53
N LYS A 430 -24.39 -2.37 17.39
CA LYS A 430 -24.82 -3.77 17.23
C LYS A 430 -25.46 -3.99 15.85
N ALA A 431 -26.38 -3.12 15.44
CA ALA A 431 -27.05 -3.23 14.16
C ALA A 431 -26.05 -3.09 13.00
N PHE A 432 -25.13 -2.11 13.07
CA PHE A 432 -24.10 -1.91 12.05
C PHE A 432 -23.14 -3.09 11.94
N LEU A 433 -22.62 -3.61 13.03
CA LEU A 433 -21.71 -4.77 13.02
C LEU A 433 -22.39 -6.01 12.44
N THR A 434 -23.67 -6.23 12.77
CA THR A 434 -24.45 -7.33 12.21
C THR A 434 -24.63 -7.16 10.69
N ALA A 435 -24.92 -5.94 10.22
CA ALA A 435 -25.07 -5.66 8.79
C ALA A 435 -23.73 -5.84 8.04
N ILE A 436 -22.62 -5.34 8.60
CA ILE A 436 -21.28 -5.55 8.01
C ILE A 436 -20.96 -7.05 7.90
N SER A 437 -21.26 -7.84 8.94
CA SER A 437 -21.05 -9.29 8.92
C SER A 437 -21.86 -9.99 7.82
N GLN A 438 -23.11 -9.56 7.61
CA GLN A 438 -23.97 -10.07 6.55
C GLN A 438 -23.47 -9.67 5.14
N ASP A 439 -23.03 -8.42 4.98
CA ASP A 439 -22.48 -7.93 3.72
C ASP A 439 -21.21 -8.67 3.33
N ILE A 440 -20.29 -8.93 4.31
CA ILE A 440 -19.11 -9.76 4.08
C ILE A 440 -19.50 -11.16 3.62
N LEU A 441 -20.47 -11.79 4.30
CA LEU A 441 -20.97 -13.10 3.89
C LEU A 441 -21.54 -13.10 2.48
N ALA A 442 -22.28 -12.05 2.10
CA ALA A 442 -22.84 -11.90 0.76
C ALA A 442 -21.76 -11.71 -0.33
N ILE A 443 -20.66 -11.04 0.02
CA ILE A 443 -19.55 -10.78 -0.90
C ILE A 443 -18.64 -12.02 -1.05
N VAL A 444 -18.32 -12.68 0.07
CA VAL A 444 -17.35 -13.79 0.11
C VAL A 444 -18.00 -15.15 -0.10
N GLY A 445 -19.27 -15.30 0.27
CA GLY A 445 -20.04 -16.54 0.12
C GLY A 445 -19.95 -17.49 1.31
N GLU A 446 -19.00 -17.29 2.24
CA GLU A 446 -18.81 -18.12 3.44
C GLU A 446 -18.43 -17.28 4.66
N LYS A 447 -18.73 -17.80 5.86
CA LYS A 447 -18.34 -17.15 7.11
C LYS A 447 -16.86 -17.39 7.40
N GLY A 448 -16.13 -16.29 7.58
CA GLY A 448 -14.70 -16.30 7.94
C GLY A 448 -14.42 -15.77 9.35
N SER A 449 -13.14 -15.54 9.63
CA SER A 449 -12.68 -14.92 10.88
C SER A 449 -13.25 -13.51 11.10
N ALA A 450 -13.46 -12.76 10.03
CA ALA A 450 -14.10 -11.45 10.04
C ALA A 450 -15.49 -11.49 10.68
N ASN A 451 -16.34 -12.40 10.20
CA ASN A 451 -17.69 -12.58 10.74
C ASN A 451 -17.65 -12.92 12.23
N THR A 452 -16.69 -13.75 12.66
CA THR A 452 -16.57 -14.13 14.08
C THR A 452 -16.25 -12.92 14.96
N ILE A 453 -15.35 -12.02 14.53
CA ILE A 453 -14.99 -10.81 15.27
C ILE A 453 -16.20 -9.88 15.39
N LEU A 454 -16.89 -9.63 14.27
CA LEU A 454 -18.07 -8.76 14.20
C LEU A 454 -19.24 -9.31 15.02
N ASP A 455 -19.54 -10.60 14.86
CA ASP A 455 -20.64 -11.29 15.57
C ASP A 455 -20.38 -11.34 17.08
N ASN A 456 -19.15 -11.61 17.53
CA ASN A 456 -18.78 -11.62 18.94
C ASN A 456 -18.97 -10.25 19.59
N LEU A 457 -18.51 -9.18 18.93
CA LEU A 457 -18.70 -7.83 19.44
C LEU A 457 -20.17 -7.43 19.44
N ALA A 458 -20.93 -7.75 18.40
CA ALA A 458 -22.37 -7.50 18.35
C ALA A 458 -23.13 -8.24 19.47
N GLN A 459 -22.77 -9.49 19.77
CA GLN A 459 -23.32 -10.26 20.89
C GLN A 459 -22.95 -9.66 22.25
N GLN A 460 -21.72 -9.17 22.40
CA GLN A 460 -21.30 -8.49 23.61
C GLN A 460 -22.12 -7.21 23.83
N LEU A 461 -22.31 -6.38 22.80
CA LEU A 461 -23.16 -5.19 22.87
C LEU A 461 -24.61 -5.55 23.25
N GLN A 462 -25.17 -6.60 22.62
CA GLN A 462 -26.50 -7.07 23.00
C GLN A 462 -26.56 -7.43 24.49
N SER A 463 -25.58 -8.16 25.01
CA SER A 463 -25.53 -8.54 26.43
C SER A 463 -25.39 -7.34 27.37
N PHE A 464 -24.77 -6.24 26.92
CA PHE A 464 -24.69 -4.99 27.65
C PHE A 464 -26.02 -4.23 27.65
N ILE A 465 -26.74 -4.26 26.55
CA ILE A 465 -28.10 -3.69 26.44
C ILE A 465 -29.06 -4.41 27.36
N ASP A 466 -29.01 -5.75 27.38
CA ASP A 466 -29.90 -6.59 28.21
C ASP A 466 -29.58 -6.49 29.69
N LYS A 467 -28.30 -6.33 30.06
CA LYS A 467 -27.83 -6.30 31.46
C LYS A 467 -26.77 -5.24 31.68
N PRO A 468 -27.11 -3.94 31.71
CA PRO A 468 -26.15 -2.83 31.83
C PRO A 468 -25.29 -2.89 33.10
N ILE A 469 -25.77 -3.51 34.16
CA ILE A 469 -25.02 -3.69 35.41
C ILE A 469 -23.74 -4.52 35.25
N THR A 470 -23.64 -5.33 34.19
CA THR A 470 -22.46 -6.17 33.89
C THR A 470 -21.36 -5.46 33.13
N ILE A 471 -21.61 -4.25 32.62
CA ILE A 471 -20.64 -3.50 31.80
C ILE A 471 -19.32 -3.28 32.54
N PRO A 472 -19.32 -2.76 33.80
CA PRO A 472 -18.07 -2.47 34.50
C PRO A 472 -17.18 -3.70 34.69
N SER A 473 -17.76 -4.85 35.06
CA SER A 473 -16.99 -6.09 35.25
C SER A 473 -16.44 -6.72 33.96
N ARG A 474 -16.89 -6.25 32.82
CA ARG A 474 -16.50 -6.77 31.46
C ARG A 474 -15.84 -5.70 30.60
N LEU A 475 -15.38 -4.61 31.20
CA LEU A 475 -14.82 -3.46 30.50
C LEU A 475 -13.52 -3.82 29.78
N GLU A 476 -12.68 -4.65 30.37
CA GLU A 476 -11.45 -5.17 29.72
C GLU A 476 -11.77 -6.03 28.49
N ALA A 477 -12.73 -6.95 28.60
CA ALA A 477 -13.16 -7.77 27.46
C ALA A 477 -13.78 -6.91 26.35
N PHE A 478 -14.46 -5.82 26.69
CA PHE A 478 -15.00 -4.88 25.72
C PHE A 478 -13.87 -4.15 24.96
N GLN A 479 -12.87 -3.66 25.69
CA GLN A 479 -11.69 -3.05 25.08
C GLN A 479 -10.94 -4.02 24.14
N GLN A 480 -10.78 -5.28 24.58
CA GLN A 480 -10.14 -6.31 23.76
C GLN A 480 -10.92 -6.59 22.46
N ASN A 481 -12.24 -6.61 22.50
CA ASN A 481 -13.06 -6.81 21.31
C ASN A 481 -13.04 -5.60 20.36
N ILE A 482 -13.00 -4.36 20.88
CA ILE A 482 -12.78 -3.17 20.05
C ILE A 482 -11.39 -3.22 19.39
N ALA A 483 -10.36 -3.61 20.15
CA ALA A 483 -9.02 -3.76 19.61
C ALA A 483 -8.94 -4.87 18.54
N ALA A 484 -9.68 -5.97 18.71
CA ALA A 484 -9.78 -7.01 17.70
C ALA A 484 -10.46 -6.52 16.42
N LEU A 485 -11.53 -5.71 16.54
CA LEU A 485 -12.18 -5.07 15.40
C LEU A 485 -11.23 -4.08 14.68
N ALA A 486 -10.49 -3.27 15.43
CA ALA A 486 -9.52 -2.33 14.87
C ALA A 486 -8.36 -3.06 14.17
N SER A 487 -7.84 -4.15 14.74
CA SER A 487 -6.80 -4.96 14.13
C SER A 487 -7.30 -5.63 12.85
N TRP A 488 -8.52 -6.19 12.89
CA TRP A 488 -9.14 -6.75 11.70
C TRP A 488 -9.32 -5.70 10.58
N TYR A 489 -9.82 -4.52 10.92
CA TYR A 489 -9.95 -3.42 9.96
C TYR A 489 -8.59 -3.09 9.32
N TYR A 490 -7.54 -2.92 10.13
CA TYR A 490 -6.20 -2.62 9.65
C TYR A 490 -5.66 -3.69 8.70
N ASP A 491 -5.84 -4.97 9.05
CA ASP A 491 -5.40 -6.09 8.22
C ASP A 491 -6.21 -6.21 6.92
N MET A 492 -7.50 -5.81 6.94
CA MET A 492 -8.40 -5.92 5.78
C MET A 492 -8.27 -4.79 4.76
N VAL A 493 -7.67 -3.66 5.13
CA VAL A 493 -7.37 -2.56 4.18
C VAL A 493 -6.18 -2.89 3.28
N TRP A 494 -5.50 -4.00 3.53
CA TRP A 494 -4.37 -4.45 2.75
C TRP A 494 -4.74 -5.56 1.77
N PHE A 495 -4.55 -5.31 0.47
CA PHE A 495 -4.95 -6.18 -0.65
C PHE A 495 -3.75 -6.73 -1.42
N PRO A 496 -2.94 -7.62 -0.84
CA PRO A 496 -1.74 -8.13 -1.48
C PRO A 496 -2.09 -9.02 -2.67
N LEU A 497 -1.25 -8.99 -3.70
CA LEU A 497 -1.36 -9.86 -4.86
C LEU A 497 0.03 -10.11 -5.43
N SER A 498 0.56 -11.30 -5.26
CA SER A 498 1.81 -11.70 -5.91
C SER A 498 1.55 -12.02 -7.38
N ILE A 499 2.36 -11.45 -8.27
CA ILE A 499 2.27 -11.62 -9.73
C ILE A 499 3.57 -12.27 -10.19
N ASP A 500 3.45 -13.41 -10.87
CA ASP A 500 4.55 -14.12 -11.52
C ASP A 500 4.79 -13.53 -12.92
N TYR A 501 3.78 -13.58 -13.79
CA TYR A 501 3.87 -12.98 -15.12
C TYR A 501 2.50 -12.60 -15.69
N LEU A 502 2.54 -11.77 -16.73
CA LEU A 502 1.42 -11.45 -17.60
C LEU A 502 1.63 -12.12 -18.95
N THR A 503 0.55 -12.46 -19.67
CA THR A 503 0.61 -12.94 -21.04
C THR A 503 -0.21 -12.07 -21.97
N LEU A 504 0.32 -11.83 -23.16
CA LEU A 504 -0.40 -11.22 -24.28
C LEU A 504 -0.42 -12.24 -25.43
N SER A 505 -1.58 -12.75 -25.74
CA SER A 505 -1.76 -13.83 -26.71
C SER A 505 -2.79 -13.48 -27.78
N ALA A 506 -2.84 -14.30 -28.83
CA ALA A 506 -3.84 -14.19 -29.86
C ALA A 506 -5.24 -14.51 -29.30
N PRO A 507 -6.26 -13.65 -29.52
CA PRO A 507 -7.59 -13.86 -28.96
C PRO A 507 -8.26 -15.16 -29.39
N GLU A 508 -7.94 -15.66 -30.57
CA GLU A 508 -8.53 -16.88 -31.15
C GLU A 508 -7.87 -18.18 -30.67
N GLN A 509 -6.71 -18.12 -30.00
CA GLN A 509 -5.97 -19.31 -29.54
C GLN A 509 -6.53 -19.93 -28.25
N GLY A 510 -7.57 -19.31 -27.65
CA GLY A 510 -8.12 -19.75 -26.37
C GLY A 510 -7.19 -19.44 -25.20
N THR A 511 -7.17 -20.32 -24.18
CA THR A 511 -6.29 -20.12 -23.01
C THR A 511 -4.87 -20.54 -23.38
N PRO A 512 -3.87 -19.64 -23.31
CA PRO A 512 -2.46 -19.95 -23.59
C PRO A 512 -1.95 -21.08 -22.70
N GLU A 513 -1.00 -21.86 -23.19
CA GLU A 513 -0.40 -23.00 -22.46
C GLU A 513 0.16 -22.55 -21.11
N GLU A 514 0.78 -21.38 -21.05
CA GLU A 514 1.32 -20.75 -19.86
C GLU A 514 0.26 -20.51 -18.79
N MET A 515 -1.00 -20.32 -19.18
CA MET A 515 -2.15 -20.15 -18.27
C MET A 515 -2.84 -21.47 -17.89
N GLN A 516 -2.61 -22.56 -18.63
CA GLN A 516 -3.21 -23.86 -18.33
C GLN A 516 -2.43 -24.64 -17.28
N ASN A 517 -1.08 -24.55 -17.31
CA ASN A 517 -0.16 -25.35 -16.49
C ASN A 517 0.60 -24.47 -15.47
N VAL A 518 -0.15 -23.62 -14.74
CA VAL A 518 0.47 -22.68 -13.78
C VAL A 518 0.98 -23.34 -12.51
N ASN A 519 0.64 -24.62 -12.25
CA ASN A 519 1.09 -25.39 -11.11
C ASN A 519 1.90 -26.59 -11.55
N ALA A 520 3.01 -26.82 -10.88
CA ALA A 520 3.87 -27.97 -11.14
C ALA A 520 3.20 -29.30 -10.76
N SER A 521 3.57 -30.36 -11.46
CA SER A 521 3.15 -31.72 -11.11
C SER A 521 3.67 -32.16 -9.73
N PHE A 522 3.07 -33.20 -9.16
CA PHE A 522 3.54 -33.74 -7.87
C PHE A 522 5.01 -34.18 -7.92
N PHE A 523 5.43 -34.82 -9.01
CA PHE A 523 6.81 -35.29 -9.14
C PHE A 523 7.81 -34.15 -9.31
N ASP A 524 7.43 -33.09 -10.03
CA ASP A 524 8.27 -31.89 -10.16
C ASP A 524 8.44 -31.19 -8.81
N LYS A 525 7.35 -31.06 -8.03
CA LYS A 525 7.41 -30.52 -6.66
C LYS A 525 8.30 -31.38 -5.77
N LEU A 526 8.17 -32.71 -5.80
CA LEU A 526 8.99 -33.59 -5.01
C LEU A 526 10.47 -33.48 -5.38
N ALA A 527 10.78 -33.49 -6.67
CA ALA A 527 12.16 -33.33 -7.15
C ALA A 527 12.75 -31.99 -6.73
N TYR A 528 11.96 -30.91 -6.85
CA TYR A 528 12.34 -29.57 -6.42
C TYR A 528 12.65 -29.50 -4.93
N GLU A 529 11.79 -30.07 -4.07
CA GLU A 529 11.97 -30.10 -2.61
C GLU A 529 13.21 -30.92 -2.21
N VAL A 530 13.45 -32.07 -2.86
CA VAL A 530 14.66 -32.88 -2.61
C VAL A 530 15.91 -32.07 -2.98
N LEU A 531 15.93 -31.39 -4.13
CA LEU A 531 17.06 -30.58 -4.54
C LEU A 531 17.23 -29.35 -3.63
N ALA A 532 16.14 -28.72 -3.19
CA ALA A 532 16.17 -27.62 -2.24
C ALA A 532 16.72 -28.07 -0.88
N PHE A 533 16.32 -29.26 -0.42
CA PHE A 533 16.85 -29.87 0.81
C PHE A 533 18.35 -30.11 0.71
N ILE A 534 18.81 -30.73 -0.38
CA ILE A 534 20.27 -30.96 -0.61
C ILE A 534 21.00 -29.61 -0.69
N GLY A 535 20.44 -28.61 -1.41
CA GLY A 535 21.00 -27.28 -1.54
C GLY A 535 21.12 -26.54 -0.21
N SER A 536 20.24 -26.82 0.76
CA SER A 536 20.28 -26.17 2.07
C SER A 536 21.54 -26.51 2.89
N PHE A 537 22.23 -27.59 2.57
CA PHE A 537 23.51 -27.95 3.20
C PHE A 537 24.73 -27.26 2.58
N THR A 538 24.58 -26.74 1.35
CA THR A 538 25.68 -26.15 0.59
C THR A 538 25.56 -24.65 0.39
N THR A 539 24.34 -24.11 0.53
CA THR A 539 24.04 -22.69 0.27
C THR A 539 23.64 -21.98 1.57
N ASP A 540 24.38 -20.93 1.92
CA ASP A 540 24.02 -20.04 3.04
C ASP A 540 22.99 -19.02 2.59
N TYR A 541 21.72 -19.24 2.94
CA TYR A 541 20.61 -18.33 2.65
C TYR A 541 20.50 -17.19 3.67
N THR A 542 21.23 -17.26 4.77
CA THR A 542 21.16 -16.26 5.84
C THR A 542 22.13 -15.11 5.62
N SER A 543 23.22 -15.32 4.91
CA SER A 543 24.17 -14.24 4.61
C SER A 543 23.72 -13.42 3.40
N VAL A 544 23.98 -12.13 3.48
CA VAL A 544 23.92 -11.21 2.34
C VAL A 544 25.34 -10.90 1.93
N ALA A 545 25.81 -11.61 0.90
CA ALA A 545 27.14 -11.41 0.37
C ALA A 545 27.22 -10.11 -0.44
N GLY A 546 28.35 -9.40 -0.31
CA GLY A 546 28.66 -8.27 -1.18
C GLY A 546 29.08 -8.72 -2.59
N GLU A 547 29.27 -7.76 -3.50
CA GLU A 547 29.79 -8.01 -4.84
C GLU A 547 31.31 -8.28 -4.81
N ALA A 548 32.03 -7.66 -3.86
CA ALA A 548 33.48 -7.79 -3.70
C ALA A 548 33.89 -8.86 -2.67
N GLU A 549 35.12 -9.34 -2.80
CA GLU A 549 35.71 -10.25 -1.83
C GLU A 549 35.99 -9.54 -0.50
N GLU A 550 35.46 -10.08 0.59
CA GLU A 550 35.73 -9.56 1.93
C GLU A 550 37.14 -10.05 2.34
N THR A 551 38.12 -9.14 2.30
CA THR A 551 39.48 -9.43 2.74
C THR A 551 39.62 -9.01 4.19
N GLY A 552 39.93 -9.95 5.09
CA GLY A 552 40.10 -9.72 6.53
C GLY A 552 38.99 -10.33 7.38
N ASP A 553 39.03 -10.10 8.70
CA ASP A 553 38.01 -10.53 9.64
C ASP A 553 36.79 -9.58 9.58
N PRO A 554 35.63 -10.02 9.08
CA PRO A 554 34.48 -9.15 8.94
C PRO A 554 33.77 -8.90 10.27
N LEU A 555 33.27 -7.69 10.45
CA LEU A 555 32.29 -7.39 11.49
C LEU A 555 30.96 -8.06 11.12
N VAL A 556 30.56 -9.08 11.86
CA VAL A 556 29.30 -9.78 11.62
C VAL A 556 28.15 -9.05 12.29
N VAL A 557 27.21 -8.56 11.48
CA VAL A 557 26.01 -7.86 11.94
C VAL A 557 24.78 -8.74 11.70
N TRP A 558 24.04 -9.04 12.75
CA TRP A 558 22.80 -9.80 12.66
C TRP A 558 21.61 -8.85 12.57
N VAL A 559 20.77 -9.06 11.57
CA VAL A 559 19.60 -8.22 11.30
C VAL A 559 18.34 -9.08 11.20
N ASN A 560 17.22 -8.55 11.67
CA ASN A 560 15.89 -9.17 11.52
C ASN A 560 15.07 -8.40 10.49
N ASN A 561 15.60 -8.25 9.30
CA ASN A 561 14.99 -7.50 8.23
C ASN A 561 14.79 -8.41 7.01
N SER A 562 13.98 -7.95 6.05
CA SER A 562 13.89 -8.61 4.75
C SER A 562 15.26 -8.65 4.06
N ARG A 563 15.45 -9.60 3.14
CA ARG A 563 16.71 -9.68 2.37
C ARG A 563 17.00 -8.37 1.61
N PHE A 564 15.97 -7.72 1.08
CA PHE A 564 16.11 -6.43 0.42
C PHE A 564 16.68 -5.36 1.35
N GLN A 565 16.08 -5.16 2.53
CA GLN A 565 16.57 -4.19 3.52
C GLN A 565 17.99 -4.53 3.98
N SER A 566 18.26 -5.82 4.21
CA SER A 566 19.59 -6.31 4.59
C SER A 566 20.64 -6.03 3.52
N SER A 567 20.29 -6.16 2.23
CA SER A 567 21.18 -5.83 1.11
C SER A 567 21.46 -4.35 1.01
N LEU A 568 20.48 -3.49 1.31
CA LEU A 568 20.70 -2.04 1.38
C LEU A 568 21.67 -1.65 2.51
N ILE A 569 21.50 -2.26 3.71
CA ILE A 569 22.41 -2.05 4.83
C ILE A 569 23.84 -2.48 4.43
N LYS A 570 23.99 -3.62 3.77
CA LYS A 570 25.30 -4.08 3.28
C LYS A 570 25.91 -3.08 2.29
N LYS A 571 25.16 -2.61 1.32
CA LYS A 571 25.62 -1.59 0.34
C LYS A 571 26.04 -0.29 1.03
N MET A 572 25.26 0.19 2.00
CA MET A 572 25.63 1.38 2.78
C MET A 572 26.90 1.17 3.59
N ALA A 573 27.06 -0.02 4.19
CA ALA A 573 28.28 -0.36 4.92
C ALA A 573 29.50 -0.40 3.98
N ASP A 574 29.38 -1.03 2.82
CA ASP A 574 30.46 -1.12 1.83
C ASP A 574 30.81 0.24 1.23
N ALA A 575 29.83 1.12 1.02
CA ALA A 575 30.05 2.44 0.44
C ALA A 575 30.61 3.48 1.45
N ALA A 576 30.24 3.41 2.72
CA ALA A 576 30.54 4.46 3.68
C ALA A 576 31.39 3.99 4.89
N PHE A 577 31.09 2.83 5.47
CA PHE A 577 31.75 2.35 6.68
C PHE A 577 33.09 1.68 6.37
N THR A 578 33.08 0.69 5.49
CA THR A 578 34.30 -0.07 5.14
C THR A 578 35.43 0.80 4.60
N PRO A 579 35.21 1.78 3.68
CA PRO A 579 36.26 2.64 3.21
C PRO A 579 36.89 3.56 4.29
N ARG A 580 36.10 3.91 5.32
CA ARG A 580 36.58 4.79 6.41
C ARG A 580 37.30 4.02 7.52
N THR A 581 36.91 2.79 7.77
CA THR A 581 37.39 1.99 8.90
C THR A 581 38.37 0.90 8.52
N GLY A 582 38.38 0.48 7.26
CA GLY A 582 39.10 -0.70 6.78
C GLY A 582 38.49 -2.03 7.26
N ILE A 583 37.34 -2.00 7.95
CA ILE A 583 36.68 -3.17 8.49
C ILE A 583 35.55 -3.62 7.54
N PRO A 584 35.63 -4.83 6.94
CA PRO A 584 34.54 -5.37 6.14
C PRO A 584 33.34 -5.71 7.03
N VAL A 585 32.12 -5.63 6.49
CA VAL A 585 30.88 -5.91 7.22
C VAL A 585 30.18 -7.10 6.57
N SER A 586 29.90 -8.13 7.33
CA SER A 586 29.09 -9.30 6.91
C SER A 586 27.69 -9.20 7.54
N ILE A 587 26.64 -9.18 6.71
CA ILE A 587 25.26 -9.12 7.18
C ILE A 587 24.67 -10.52 7.22
N ARG A 588 24.11 -10.90 8.36
CA ARG A 588 23.35 -12.14 8.53
C ARG A 588 21.91 -11.89 8.91
N ILE A 589 21.00 -12.45 8.14
CA ILE A 589 19.54 -12.36 8.39
C ILE A 589 19.19 -13.41 9.43
N THR A 590 18.54 -13.00 10.50
CA THR A 590 18.03 -13.90 11.54
C THR A 590 16.51 -13.80 11.60
N SER A 591 15.82 -14.93 11.60
CA SER A 591 14.39 -14.94 11.88
C SER A 591 14.17 -14.90 13.39
N ILE A 592 13.37 -13.94 13.88
CA ILE A 592 12.82 -14.01 15.23
C ILE A 592 11.64 -14.98 15.18
N GLY A 593 11.93 -16.28 15.36
CA GLY A 593 10.86 -17.26 15.56
C GLY A 593 10.19 -17.08 16.93
N THR A 594 9.04 -17.69 17.10
CA THR A 594 8.26 -17.72 18.35
C THR A 594 8.90 -18.62 19.45
N GLY A 595 10.21 -18.72 19.47
CA GLY A 595 10.99 -19.51 20.40
C GLY A 595 12.13 -18.74 21.06
N VAL A 596 13.08 -19.47 21.63
CA VAL A 596 14.31 -18.88 22.20
C VAL A 596 15.04 -18.14 21.09
N SER A 597 15.35 -16.86 21.34
CA SER A 597 16.05 -16.00 20.37
C SER A 597 17.27 -16.74 19.81
N PRO A 598 17.46 -16.84 18.48
CA PRO A 598 18.66 -17.43 17.88
C PRO A 598 19.95 -16.82 18.43
N MET A 599 19.88 -15.58 18.87
CA MET A 599 20.92 -14.81 19.50
C MET A 599 21.27 -15.35 20.89
N LEU A 600 20.28 -15.72 21.71
CA LEU A 600 20.51 -16.39 23.00
C LEU A 600 21.12 -17.76 22.80
N LEU A 601 20.64 -18.54 21.82
CA LEU A 601 21.20 -19.84 21.48
C LEU A 601 22.65 -19.74 21.01
N ALA A 602 22.98 -18.78 20.15
CA ALA A 602 24.32 -18.56 19.67
C ALA A 602 25.26 -18.10 20.79
N THR A 603 24.77 -17.28 21.72
CA THR A 603 25.53 -16.85 22.92
C THR A 603 25.75 -18.04 23.86
N ALA A 604 24.73 -18.85 24.12
CA ALA A 604 24.83 -20.02 24.96
C ALA A 604 25.74 -21.13 24.36
N ALA A 605 25.71 -21.29 23.03
CA ALA A 605 26.57 -22.22 22.31
C ALA A 605 28.03 -21.77 22.17
N GLY A 606 28.38 -20.54 22.66
CA GLY A 606 29.74 -20.01 22.53
C GLY A 606 30.17 -19.74 21.08
N THR A 607 29.24 -19.83 20.12
CA THR A 607 29.49 -19.55 18.70
C THR A 607 29.52 -18.04 18.40
N SER A 608 29.18 -17.23 19.39
CA SER A 608 29.29 -15.79 19.33
C SER A 608 30.73 -15.30 19.51
N ALA A 609 31.68 -15.74 18.72
CA ALA A 609 33.09 -15.36 18.72
C ALA A 609 34.07 -16.37 19.31
N ARG A 610 34.48 -17.33 18.50
CA ARG A 610 35.85 -17.82 18.58
C ARG A 610 36.70 -17.04 17.58
N THR A 611 37.14 -15.87 17.98
CA THR A 611 38.39 -15.31 17.47
C THR A 611 39.20 -14.87 18.67
N ARG A 612 40.42 -15.40 18.78
CA ARG A 612 41.44 -14.88 19.66
C ARG A 612 41.67 -13.44 19.28
N HIS A 613 41.60 -12.59 20.28
CA HIS A 613 41.73 -11.15 20.32
C HIS A 613 40.43 -10.35 20.20
N ASP A 614 40.06 -9.89 21.33
CA ASP A 614 39.29 -8.71 21.66
C ASP A 614 38.84 -7.90 20.46
N PHE A 615 37.49 -7.84 20.24
CA PHE A 615 36.85 -6.56 19.99
C PHE A 615 35.35 -6.73 19.67
N TYR A 616 34.55 -6.18 20.50
CA TYR A 616 33.19 -5.63 20.36
C TYR A 616 32.30 -6.17 19.23
N LYS A 617 31.50 -7.15 19.56
CA LYS A 617 30.30 -7.45 18.80
C LYS A 617 29.22 -6.46 19.20
N VAL A 618 29.01 -5.48 18.35
CA VAL A 618 27.89 -4.56 18.47
C VAL A 618 26.67 -5.29 17.91
N ILE A 619 25.75 -5.65 18.81
CA ILE A 619 24.46 -6.18 18.44
C ILE A 619 23.53 -4.98 18.25
N PHE A 620 23.28 -4.58 17.02
CA PHE A 620 22.21 -3.67 16.72
C PHE A 620 20.92 -4.47 16.50
N CYS A 621 20.06 -4.55 17.54
CA CYS A 621 18.64 -4.69 17.34
C CYS A 621 18.13 -3.34 16.85
N LEU A 622 18.11 -3.12 15.55
CA LEU A 622 17.30 -2.05 14.94
C LEU A 622 15.84 -2.52 14.95
N ALA A 623 15.21 -2.45 16.11
CA ALA A 623 13.78 -2.29 16.19
C ALA A 623 13.51 -0.81 15.89
N PHE A 624 12.75 -0.54 14.84
CA PHE A 624 12.21 0.76 14.46
C PHE A 624 13.22 1.83 13.99
N PHE A 625 13.41 1.93 12.70
CA PHE A 625 13.61 3.23 12.07
C PHE A 625 12.23 3.88 11.91
N ASP A 626 11.95 4.85 12.77
CA ASP A 626 10.93 5.85 12.51
C ASP A 626 11.49 6.79 11.42
N PRO A 627 10.82 6.96 10.26
CA PRO A 627 11.32 7.81 9.19
C PRO A 627 11.27 9.32 9.51
N LEU A 628 10.92 9.72 10.73
CA LEU A 628 10.66 11.12 11.09
C LEU A 628 11.81 11.87 11.77
N ASP A 629 13.00 11.29 11.96
CA ASP A 629 14.11 12.04 12.57
C ASP A 629 15.40 12.00 11.73
N GLN A 630 15.41 12.73 10.61
CA GLN A 630 16.63 13.04 9.84
C GLN A 630 17.30 14.37 10.22
N THR A 631 17.00 14.96 11.36
CA THR A 631 17.67 16.19 11.79
C THR A 631 18.31 16.07 13.16
N SER A 632 19.28 15.19 13.33
CA SER A 632 20.37 15.43 14.29
C SER A 632 21.41 14.34 14.24
N GLY A 633 22.56 14.71 13.77
CA GLY A 633 23.90 14.41 14.22
C GLY A 633 24.20 13.05 14.85
N ILE A 634 25.06 12.31 14.13
CA ILE A 634 26.15 11.50 14.68
C ILE A 634 26.00 11.19 16.19
N ALA A 635 25.57 9.98 16.47
CA ALA A 635 25.60 9.42 17.83
C ALA A 635 27.03 9.48 18.36
N LYS A 636 27.24 10.30 19.37
CA LYS A 636 28.47 10.28 20.19
C LYS A 636 28.53 8.93 20.89
N THR A 637 29.60 8.20 20.64
CA THR A 637 30.01 7.07 21.45
C THR A 637 30.22 7.56 22.88
N THR A 638 29.36 7.22 23.79
CA THR A 638 29.62 7.32 25.22
C THR A 638 30.40 6.08 25.63
N ASP A 639 31.67 6.32 26.01
CA ASP A 639 32.48 5.38 26.77
C ASP A 639 31.75 5.00 28.07
N TYR A 640 31.37 3.75 28.18
CA TYR A 640 31.11 3.16 29.49
C TYR A 640 32.35 2.44 29.94
N GLY A 641 33.08 3.16 30.82
CA GLY A 641 34.24 2.64 31.54
C GLY A 641 33.85 1.41 32.37
N SER A 642 34.74 0.48 32.31
CA SER A 642 34.84 -0.71 33.15
C SER A 642 34.73 -0.40 34.63
N SER A 643 33.86 -1.04 35.37
CA SER A 643 34.10 -1.48 36.73
C SER A 643 33.10 -2.56 37.16
N TYR A 644 33.70 -3.67 37.55
CA TYR A 644 33.23 -4.94 38.14
C TYR A 644 32.80 -6.03 37.19
#